data_29022e07f5de3a1e626b0995305278c9
#
_entry.id   29022e07f5de3a1e626b0995305278c9
#
_cell.length_a   1.000
_cell.length_b   1.000
_cell.length_c   1.000
_cell.angle_alpha   90.00
_cell.angle_beta   90.00
_cell.angle_gamma   90.00
#
_symmetry.space_group_name_H-M   'P 1'
#
loop_
_entity.id
_entity.type
_entity.pdbx_description
1 polymer ?
#
loop_
_entity_poly.entity_id
_entity_poly.type
_entity_poly.pdbx_seq_one_letter_code
_entity_poly.pdbx_strand_id
1 'polypeptide(L)'
;FFRENLAFQQGEARELSSEQTGANSPTSRDLGDGGRDDLPSETEAKRQGTDSFNFPQITLWQRPLVTVRIGGQLIEALLDTGADDTVLEDINLPGKWKPKMIGGIGGFIKVRQYDQILIEICGKKAIGTVLVGPTPVNIIGRNMLTQIGCTLNFPISPIETVPVKLKPGMDGPKVKQWPLTEEKIKALTEICQEMEKEGKISKIGPENPYNTPVFAIRKKDSTKWRKLVDFRELNKRTQDFWEVQLGIPHPAGLKKKKSVTVLDVGDAYFSVPLDESFRKYTAFTIPSINNETPGIRYQYNVLPQGWKGSPAIFQSSMPKILEPFRSQHPDIVIYQYMDDLYVGSDLEIGQHRPQIEKLRAHLLSWGFTTPDKKHQKEPPFLWMGYELHPDKWTVQPIQLPEKDSWTVNDIQKLVGKLNWASQIYAGIKVKQLCKLLRGAKALTDIVTLTEEAELELAENREILKDPVHGVYYDPSKDLVAEIQKQGQDQWTYQIYQEPLKNLKTGKYAKKGSAHTNDVKQLTAVVQKVSTESIVIWGKIPKFRLPVQKETWEAWCMEYWQPTWIPEWEFVNTPPLVKLWYQLEKDPIVGAETFYVDGAANRETKLGKAGYVTDKGRQKVVSLTETTNQKTELHAIYLALQDSGSEVNIVTDSQYALGIIQAQPDRSESELVNQIIEQLIRKDKVYLSWVPAHKGIGGNEQVDKLVSPGIRKVLFLDGIDKAQEEHEKYHSNWRAMASDFNLPPVVPKEIVTSCDKFPLKGETMHGQVDCSPGIWQLDCTHLEGKVILVAVHVASGYIEAEVIPAETGQGTAYFLLKLAGRWPVKIVHTDNGSNFTSAAVKAACWWANIQQEFGIPYNPQSQGVVESMNKELKKIIGQVREQAEHLKTAVQMAVFIHNFKRKGGIGGYSAGERIIDIIATDIQTKELQKQITKIQNFRVCYRDSRDPIWKGPAKLLWKGEGAVVIQDNSDIKVVPRRKVKIIRDYGKQMAGDDCVAGRQDED
;
A
#
# COMPACT_ATOMS: atom_id res chain seq x y z
N PHE A 1 -4.43 -25.12 -17.66
CA PHE A 1 -4.71 -26.54 -17.39
C PHE A 1 -5.16 -26.76 -15.96
N PHE A 2 -4.31 -26.48 -14.99
CA PHE A 2 -4.65 -26.64 -13.58
C PHE A 2 -5.60 -25.56 -13.05
N ARG A 3 -5.67 -24.41 -13.70
CA ARG A 3 -6.59 -23.33 -13.30
C ARG A 3 -8.06 -23.69 -13.39
N GLU A 4 -8.43 -24.46 -14.40
CA GLU A 4 -9.82 -24.89 -14.57
C GLU A 4 -10.24 -25.78 -13.41
N ASN A 5 -9.32 -26.61 -12.93
CA ASN A 5 -9.57 -27.51 -11.81
C ASN A 5 -9.60 -26.74 -10.46
N LEU A 6 -8.87 -25.65 -10.34
CA LEU A 6 -8.84 -24.84 -9.11
C LEU A 6 -10.21 -24.27 -8.76
N ALA A 7 -11.04 -23.96 -9.74
CA ALA A 7 -12.39 -23.48 -9.49
C ALA A 7 -13.25 -24.46 -8.68
N PHE A 8 -12.95 -25.74 -8.79
CA PHE A 8 -13.69 -26.80 -8.11
C PHE A 8 -13.02 -27.28 -6.82
N GLN A 9 -11.77 -26.89 -6.62
CA GLN A 9 -10.98 -27.34 -5.47
C GLN A 9 -11.34 -26.63 -4.16
N GLN A 10 -11.95 -25.47 -4.23
CA GLN A 10 -12.52 -24.82 -3.06
C GLN A 10 -13.79 -25.54 -2.62
N GLY A 11 -13.83 -26.77 -2.98
CA GLY A 11 -14.95 -27.59 -2.70
C GLY A 11 -15.03 -28.01 -1.25
N GLU A 12 -15.92 -28.81 -1.07
CA GLU A 12 -16.40 -29.30 0.20
C GLU A 12 -15.39 -30.21 0.90
N ALA A 13 -15.38 -30.14 2.20
CA ALA A 13 -14.63 -31.04 3.05
C ALA A 13 -15.07 -32.50 2.85
N ARG A 14 -14.17 -33.42 3.09
CA ARG A 14 -14.42 -34.84 2.92
C ARG A 14 -13.86 -35.66 4.04
N GLU A 15 -14.50 -36.79 4.26
CA GLU A 15 -13.99 -37.79 5.13
C GLU A 15 -13.22 -38.84 4.34
N LEU A 16 -12.14 -39.31 4.89
CA LEU A 16 -11.34 -40.38 4.35
C LEU A 16 -11.31 -41.53 5.33
N SER A 17 -11.71 -42.71 4.89
CA SER A 17 -11.57 -43.89 5.69
C SER A 17 -10.15 -44.43 5.66
N SER A 18 -9.76 -45.15 6.69
CA SER A 18 -8.47 -45.80 6.77
C SER A 18 -8.20 -46.72 5.58
N GLU A 19 -9.24 -47.30 5.04
CA GLU A 19 -9.16 -48.15 3.86
C GLU A 19 -8.73 -47.41 2.60
N GLN A 20 -8.94 -46.10 2.57
CA GLN A 20 -8.62 -45.26 1.42
C GLN A 20 -7.19 -44.71 1.45
N THR A 21 -6.41 -45.05 2.44
CA THR A 21 -5.02 -44.61 2.53
C THR A 21 -4.03 -45.49 1.78
N GLY A 22 -4.51 -46.43 1.00
CA GLY A 22 -3.68 -47.22 0.09
C GLY A 22 -2.99 -48.42 0.73
N ALA A 23 -3.58 -49.03 1.74
CA ALA A 23 -2.98 -50.09 2.51
C ALA A 23 -2.57 -51.34 1.71
N ASN A 24 -3.24 -51.59 0.57
CA ASN A 24 -3.03 -52.81 -0.22
C ASN A 24 -2.20 -52.61 -1.46
N SER A 25 -1.57 -51.45 -1.62
CA SER A 25 -0.81 -51.14 -2.82
C SER A 25 0.57 -51.77 -2.81
N PRO A 26 0.96 -52.54 -3.81
CA PRO A 26 2.33 -53.08 -3.91
C PRO A 26 3.25 -51.99 -4.48
N THR A 27 3.79 -51.18 -3.65
CA THR A 27 4.66 -50.05 -4.06
C THR A 27 5.93 -50.06 -3.23
N SER A 28 6.83 -49.16 -3.56
CA SER A 28 8.04 -48.87 -2.80
C SER A 28 7.75 -48.48 -1.35
N ARG A 29 6.48 -48.28 -1.03
CA ARG A 29 6.09 -48.00 0.33
C ARG A 29 6.49 -49.08 1.35
N ASP A 30 6.53 -50.30 0.92
CA ASP A 30 7.08 -51.35 1.81
C ASP A 30 8.49 -51.05 2.19
N LEU A 31 9.18 -50.29 1.35
CA LEU A 31 10.49 -49.73 1.60
C LEU A 31 10.42 -48.40 2.34
N GLY A 32 9.27 -47.71 2.19
CA GLY A 32 9.04 -46.43 2.72
C GLY A 32 8.06 -46.42 3.88
N ASP A 33 8.17 -47.35 4.80
CA ASP A 33 7.37 -47.30 6.02
C ASP A 33 7.56 -46.00 6.77
N GLY A 34 8.64 -45.31 6.52
CA GLY A 34 8.86 -43.95 6.98
C GLY A 34 7.80 -42.97 6.48
N GLY A 35 7.43 -43.10 5.21
CA GLY A 35 6.34 -42.27 4.68
C GLY A 35 5.00 -42.55 5.34
N ARG A 36 4.80 -43.78 5.75
CA ARG A 36 3.64 -44.16 6.49
C ARG A 36 3.71 -43.80 7.96
N ASP A 37 4.90 -43.93 8.53
CA ASP A 37 5.16 -43.53 9.91
C ASP A 37 5.05 -42.02 10.10
N ASP A 38 5.30 -41.27 9.00
CA ASP A 38 5.15 -39.83 8.99
C ASP A 38 3.68 -39.39 8.91
N LEU A 39 2.79 -40.32 8.52
CA LEU A 39 1.39 -39.99 8.47
C LEU A 39 0.79 -40.04 9.89
N PRO A 40 -0.02 -39.07 10.23
CA PRO A 40 -0.75 -39.17 11.46
C PRO A 40 -1.65 -40.41 11.37
N SER A 41 -1.60 -41.25 12.40
CA SER A 41 -2.53 -42.34 12.49
C SER A 41 -3.96 -41.79 12.51
N GLU A 42 -4.92 -42.63 12.12
CA GLU A 42 -6.32 -42.21 12.22
C GLU A 42 -6.67 -41.74 13.63
N THR A 43 -6.07 -42.33 14.62
CA THR A 43 -6.26 -41.94 16.02
C THR A 43 -5.72 -40.55 16.29
N GLU A 44 -4.59 -40.19 15.72
CA GLU A 44 -4.00 -38.86 15.81
C GLU A 44 -4.82 -37.84 15.03
N ALA A 45 -5.28 -38.18 13.86
CA ALA A 45 -6.17 -37.36 13.07
C ALA A 45 -7.45 -37.06 13.82
N LYS A 46 -8.04 -38.07 14.45
CA LYS A 46 -9.22 -37.90 15.30
C LYS A 46 -8.96 -37.06 16.54
N ARG A 47 -7.76 -37.16 17.13
CA ARG A 47 -7.37 -36.35 18.31
C ARG A 47 -7.14 -34.90 17.95
N GLN A 48 -6.63 -34.63 16.73
CA GLN A 48 -6.37 -33.27 16.23
C GLN A 48 -7.64 -32.58 15.76
N GLY A 49 -8.74 -33.29 15.63
CA GLY A 49 -9.99 -32.77 15.18
C GLY A 49 -10.52 -33.50 13.95
N THR A 50 -11.71 -33.10 13.50
CA THR A 50 -12.39 -33.73 12.38
C THR A 50 -11.87 -33.25 11.02
N ASP A 51 -11.04 -32.23 10.97
CA ASP A 51 -10.58 -31.61 9.73
C ASP A 51 -9.80 -32.58 8.84
N SER A 52 -9.01 -33.46 9.44
CA SER A 52 -8.26 -34.50 8.73
C SER A 52 -9.15 -35.51 8.01
N PHE A 53 -10.37 -35.68 8.49
CA PHE A 53 -11.36 -36.53 7.84
C PHE A 53 -12.08 -35.81 6.71
N ASN A 54 -12.31 -34.51 6.86
CA ASN A 54 -13.01 -33.70 5.89
C ASN A 54 -12.13 -33.34 4.68
N PHE A 55 -10.79 -33.31 4.88
CA PHE A 55 -9.80 -33.04 3.85
C PHE A 55 -8.75 -34.13 3.84
N PRO A 56 -9.11 -35.33 3.33
CA PRO A 56 -8.20 -36.45 3.37
C PRO A 56 -6.98 -36.23 2.52
N GLN A 57 -5.81 -36.50 3.10
CA GLN A 57 -4.56 -36.56 2.36
C GLN A 57 -4.19 -37.99 2.07
N ILE A 58 -4.08 -38.30 0.77
CA ILE A 58 -3.63 -39.61 0.30
C ILE A 58 -2.19 -39.46 -0.15
N THR A 59 -1.30 -40.27 0.43
CA THR A 59 0.11 -40.27 0.00
C THR A 59 0.30 -41.21 -1.19
N LEU A 60 1.30 -40.92 -1.99
CA LEU A 60 1.58 -41.70 -3.19
C LEU A 60 2.67 -42.79 -3.00
N TRP A 61 3.01 -43.11 -1.76
CA TRP A 61 3.88 -44.24 -1.44
C TRP A 61 3.24 -45.55 -1.86
N GLN A 62 1.93 -45.58 -1.86
CA GLN A 62 1.10 -46.66 -2.42
C GLN A 62 0.22 -46.12 -3.50
N ARG A 63 -0.41 -47.04 -4.25
CA ARG A 63 -1.42 -46.69 -5.21
C ARG A 63 -2.60 -45.99 -4.51
N PRO A 64 -3.11 -44.86 -5.00
CA PRO A 64 -4.20 -44.14 -4.37
C PRO A 64 -5.57 -44.87 -4.66
N LEU A 65 -5.76 -45.96 -4.00
CA LEU A 65 -7.00 -46.78 -4.09
C LEU A 65 -7.99 -46.25 -3.07
N VAL A 66 -9.21 -46.03 -3.52
CA VAL A 66 -10.30 -45.56 -2.67
C VAL A 66 -11.55 -46.41 -2.91
N THR A 67 -12.37 -46.54 -1.89
CA THR A 67 -13.66 -47.19 -1.99
C THR A 67 -14.69 -46.18 -2.46
N VAL A 68 -15.33 -46.44 -3.60
CA VAL A 68 -16.34 -45.54 -4.16
C VAL A 68 -17.70 -46.25 -4.17
N ARG A 69 -18.73 -45.44 -3.98
CA ARG A 69 -20.11 -45.96 -4.04
C ARG A 69 -20.73 -45.55 -5.39
N ILE A 70 -21.14 -46.54 -6.17
CA ILE A 70 -21.77 -46.30 -7.44
C ILE A 70 -22.92 -47.30 -7.63
N GLY A 71 -24.09 -46.80 -7.98
CA GLY A 71 -25.27 -47.67 -8.21
C GLY A 71 -25.61 -48.56 -7.04
N GLY A 72 -25.35 -48.15 -5.79
CA GLY A 72 -25.58 -48.94 -4.61
C GLY A 72 -24.50 -49.98 -4.30
N GLN A 73 -23.49 -50.07 -5.12
CA GLN A 73 -22.36 -51.00 -4.95
C GLN A 73 -21.13 -50.26 -4.45
N LEU A 74 -20.35 -50.93 -3.62
CA LEU A 74 -19.02 -50.43 -3.16
C LEU A 74 -17.95 -51.13 -3.96
N ILE A 75 -17.13 -50.34 -4.67
CA ILE A 75 -16.01 -50.86 -5.45
C ILE A 75 -14.73 -50.12 -5.12
N GLU A 76 -13.63 -50.80 -5.27
CA GLU A 76 -12.31 -50.20 -5.10
C GLU A 76 -11.81 -49.64 -6.43
N ALA A 77 -11.42 -48.37 -6.45
CA ALA A 77 -10.96 -47.69 -7.67
C ALA A 77 -9.69 -46.92 -7.41
N LEU A 78 -8.88 -46.80 -8.46
CA LEU A 78 -7.62 -46.02 -8.46
C LEU A 78 -7.93 -44.58 -8.85
N LEU A 79 -7.48 -43.63 -8.08
CA LEU A 79 -7.51 -42.22 -8.46
C LEU A 79 -6.39 -41.96 -9.48
N ASP A 80 -6.78 -41.69 -10.74
CA ASP A 80 -5.83 -41.53 -11.83
C ASP A 80 -5.96 -40.14 -12.47
N THR A 81 -5.02 -39.25 -12.12
CA THR A 81 -4.98 -37.90 -12.66
C THR A 81 -4.54 -37.85 -14.13
N GLY A 82 -3.97 -38.93 -14.64
CA GLY A 82 -3.58 -39.05 -16.03
C GLY A 82 -4.70 -39.55 -16.96
N ALA A 83 -5.83 -39.99 -16.39
CA ALA A 83 -6.96 -40.44 -17.16
C ALA A 83 -8.00 -39.35 -17.34
N ASP A 84 -8.50 -39.18 -18.56
CA ASP A 84 -9.54 -38.20 -18.84
C ASP A 84 -10.90 -38.67 -18.32
N ASP A 85 -11.16 -39.93 -18.44
CA ASP A 85 -12.46 -40.56 -18.17
C ASP A 85 -12.37 -41.55 -16.98
N THR A 86 -13.52 -41.78 -16.36
CA THR A 86 -13.70 -42.80 -15.35
C THR A 86 -14.09 -44.12 -16.01
N VAL A 87 -13.27 -45.14 -15.82
CA VAL A 87 -13.47 -46.48 -16.43
C VAL A 87 -13.53 -47.52 -15.32
N LEU A 88 -14.61 -48.29 -15.32
CA LEU A 88 -14.86 -49.34 -14.32
C LEU A 88 -14.97 -50.68 -14.99
N GLU A 89 -14.54 -51.73 -14.32
CA GLU A 89 -14.62 -53.11 -14.79
C GLU A 89 -16.02 -53.66 -14.54
N ASP A 90 -16.60 -54.27 -15.54
CA ASP A 90 -17.89 -55.01 -15.57
C ASP A 90 -18.82 -54.82 -14.36
N ILE A 91 -19.36 -53.63 -14.24
CA ILE A 91 -20.43 -53.35 -13.27
C ILE A 91 -21.74 -53.08 -14.00
N ASN A 92 -22.85 -53.41 -13.36
CA ASN A 92 -24.17 -53.10 -13.91
C ASN A 92 -24.63 -51.75 -13.41
N LEU A 93 -24.77 -50.79 -14.36
CA LEU A 93 -25.27 -49.45 -14.06
C LEU A 93 -26.67 -49.27 -14.64
N PRO A 94 -27.55 -48.52 -13.96
CA PRO A 94 -28.88 -48.23 -14.49
C PRO A 94 -28.80 -47.22 -15.64
N GLY A 95 -29.68 -47.36 -16.60
CA GLY A 95 -29.81 -46.38 -17.69
C GLY A 95 -29.34 -46.85 -19.04
N LYS A 96 -29.47 -45.95 -20.00
CA LYS A 96 -29.06 -46.23 -21.39
C LYS A 96 -27.55 -46.02 -21.55
N TRP A 97 -26.95 -46.80 -22.40
CA TRP A 97 -25.52 -46.70 -22.68
C TRP A 97 -25.28 -46.67 -24.19
N LYS A 98 -24.10 -46.12 -24.54
CA LYS A 98 -23.62 -46.06 -25.94
C LYS A 98 -22.31 -46.82 -26.03
N PRO A 99 -22.06 -47.56 -27.11
CA PRO A 99 -20.76 -48.14 -27.32
C PRO A 99 -19.72 -47.05 -27.64
N LYS A 100 -18.52 -47.19 -27.05
CA LYS A 100 -17.42 -46.27 -27.30
C LYS A 100 -16.09 -47.06 -27.35
N MET A 101 -15.18 -46.60 -28.15
CA MET A 101 -13.82 -47.12 -28.16
C MET A 101 -12.92 -46.10 -27.41
N ILE A 102 -12.19 -46.56 -26.40
CA ILE A 102 -11.23 -45.74 -25.71
C ILE A 102 -9.81 -46.31 -25.87
N GLY A 103 -8.82 -45.43 -26.00
CA GLY A 103 -7.44 -45.82 -26.16
C GLY A 103 -6.62 -45.51 -24.91
N GLY A 104 -5.70 -46.41 -24.57
CA GLY A 104 -4.72 -46.28 -23.52
C GLY A 104 -3.37 -46.88 -23.96
N ILE A 105 -2.45 -46.98 -23.04
CA ILE A 105 -1.10 -47.51 -23.34
C ILE A 105 -1.16 -48.95 -23.85
N GLY A 106 -2.14 -49.73 -23.42
CA GLY A 106 -2.29 -51.11 -23.86
C GLY A 106 -3.10 -51.32 -25.14
N GLY A 107 -3.49 -50.29 -25.86
CA GLY A 107 -4.33 -50.30 -27.03
C GLY A 107 -5.77 -49.85 -26.80
N PHE A 108 -6.67 -50.14 -27.73
CA PHE A 108 -8.06 -49.69 -27.64
C PHE A 108 -8.93 -50.79 -27.04
N ILE A 109 -9.84 -50.39 -26.15
CA ILE A 109 -10.86 -51.30 -25.63
C ILE A 109 -12.22 -50.75 -25.93
N LYS A 110 -13.21 -51.68 -26.11
CA LYS A 110 -14.59 -51.32 -26.31
C LYS A 110 -15.30 -51.23 -24.96
N VAL A 111 -15.93 -50.11 -24.69
CA VAL A 111 -16.60 -49.81 -23.40
C VAL A 111 -18.04 -49.37 -23.65
N ARG A 112 -18.85 -49.47 -22.61
CA ARG A 112 -20.21 -48.94 -22.55
C ARG A 112 -20.16 -47.57 -21.86
N GLN A 113 -20.63 -46.55 -22.53
CA GLN A 113 -20.69 -45.19 -22.00
C GLN A 113 -22.04 -44.94 -21.33
N TYR A 114 -22.02 -44.72 -20.01
CA TYR A 114 -23.19 -44.31 -19.25
C TYR A 114 -23.03 -42.84 -18.88
N ASP A 115 -24.03 -42.00 -19.20
CA ASP A 115 -24.00 -40.58 -18.89
C ASP A 115 -24.74 -40.27 -17.57
N GLN A 116 -24.36 -39.22 -16.89
CA GLN A 116 -24.98 -38.68 -15.67
C GLN A 116 -25.14 -39.75 -14.57
N ILE A 117 -24.07 -40.45 -14.29
CA ILE A 117 -24.00 -41.42 -13.21
C ILE A 117 -23.48 -40.74 -11.93
N LEU A 118 -24.19 -40.99 -10.83
CA LEU A 118 -23.80 -40.50 -9.53
C LEU A 118 -22.73 -41.41 -8.90
N ILE A 119 -21.61 -40.85 -8.52
CA ILE A 119 -20.55 -41.54 -7.79
C ILE A 119 -20.29 -40.79 -6.47
N GLU A 120 -20.20 -41.52 -5.40
CA GLU A 120 -19.75 -40.99 -4.13
C GLU A 120 -18.32 -41.43 -3.87
N ILE A 121 -17.40 -40.45 -3.79
CA ILE A 121 -15.97 -40.68 -3.59
C ILE A 121 -15.54 -39.92 -2.38
N CYS A 122 -14.96 -40.60 -1.39
CA CYS A 122 -14.46 -39.95 -0.16
C CYS A 122 -15.50 -39.02 0.51
N GLY A 123 -16.77 -39.47 0.54
CA GLY A 123 -17.84 -38.69 1.14
C GLY A 123 -18.38 -37.56 0.27
N LYS A 124 -17.86 -37.38 -0.94
CA LYS A 124 -18.31 -36.36 -1.88
C LYS A 124 -18.95 -36.98 -3.12
N LYS A 125 -19.95 -36.27 -3.62
CA LYS A 125 -20.72 -36.73 -4.75
C LYS A 125 -20.28 -36.06 -6.05
N ALA A 126 -20.10 -36.88 -7.09
CA ALA A 126 -19.83 -36.42 -8.45
C ALA A 126 -20.83 -37.05 -9.40
N ILE A 127 -21.22 -36.33 -10.42
CA ILE A 127 -22.11 -36.80 -11.46
C ILE A 127 -21.43 -36.62 -12.83
N GLY A 128 -21.38 -37.66 -13.61
CA GLY A 128 -20.77 -37.56 -14.92
C GLY A 128 -20.78 -38.90 -15.68
N THR A 129 -20.02 -38.93 -16.73
CA THR A 129 -19.91 -40.09 -17.60
C THR A 129 -19.04 -41.18 -16.98
N VAL A 130 -19.53 -42.39 -16.93
CA VAL A 130 -18.80 -43.58 -16.50
C VAL A 130 -18.73 -44.57 -17.66
N LEU A 131 -17.54 -45.03 -17.95
CA LEU A 131 -17.26 -46.01 -18.97
C LEU A 131 -17.10 -47.40 -18.31
N VAL A 132 -17.78 -48.38 -18.83
CA VAL A 132 -17.72 -49.76 -18.30
C VAL A 132 -17.18 -50.71 -19.36
N GLY A 133 -16.14 -51.42 -19.04
CA GLY A 133 -15.47 -52.32 -19.95
C GLY A 133 -14.32 -53.09 -19.33
N PRO A 134 -13.58 -53.89 -20.12
CA PRO A 134 -12.50 -54.75 -19.65
C PRO A 134 -11.24 -53.94 -19.33
N THR A 135 -11.30 -53.13 -18.30
CA THR A 135 -10.13 -52.43 -17.81
C THR A 135 -9.41 -53.29 -16.75
N PRO A 136 -8.05 -53.31 -16.71
CA PRO A 136 -7.36 -54.09 -15.69
C PRO A 136 -7.57 -53.54 -14.27
N VAL A 137 -7.85 -52.26 -14.14
CA VAL A 137 -8.08 -51.59 -12.85
C VAL A 137 -9.22 -50.58 -12.99
N ASN A 138 -10.07 -50.51 -11.97
CA ASN A 138 -11.08 -49.45 -11.92
C ASN A 138 -10.39 -48.11 -11.75
N ILE A 139 -10.71 -47.16 -12.60
CA ILE A 139 -10.03 -45.85 -12.66
C ILE A 139 -11.05 -44.74 -12.48
N ILE A 140 -10.78 -43.84 -11.56
CA ILE A 140 -11.48 -42.57 -11.44
C ILE A 140 -10.66 -41.50 -12.14
N GLY A 141 -11.20 -40.97 -13.24
CA GLY A 141 -10.53 -40.00 -14.08
C GLY A 141 -10.79 -38.53 -13.70
N ARG A 142 -10.20 -37.62 -14.45
CA ARG A 142 -10.31 -36.18 -14.19
C ARG A 142 -11.74 -35.63 -14.21
N ASN A 143 -12.65 -36.25 -14.99
CA ASN A 143 -14.04 -35.82 -15.06
C ASN A 143 -14.74 -35.90 -13.68
N MET A 144 -14.35 -36.83 -12.84
CA MET A 144 -14.87 -36.95 -11.47
C MET A 144 -13.96 -36.28 -10.45
N LEU A 145 -12.64 -36.34 -10.62
CA LEU A 145 -11.67 -35.77 -9.69
C LEU A 145 -11.82 -34.25 -9.55
N THR A 146 -12.10 -33.55 -10.64
CA THR A 146 -12.35 -32.11 -10.62
C THR A 146 -13.58 -31.73 -9.79
N GLN A 147 -14.66 -32.50 -9.94
CA GLN A 147 -15.90 -32.24 -9.22
C GLN A 147 -15.76 -32.46 -7.72
N ILE A 148 -14.97 -33.43 -7.31
CA ILE A 148 -14.72 -33.68 -5.89
C ILE A 148 -13.65 -32.79 -5.29
N GLY A 149 -13.04 -31.89 -6.09
CA GLY A 149 -12.02 -30.95 -5.61
C GLY A 149 -10.70 -31.62 -5.28
N CYS A 150 -10.32 -32.67 -5.98
CA CYS A 150 -9.04 -33.36 -5.78
C CYS A 150 -7.87 -32.44 -6.16
N THR A 151 -6.86 -32.37 -5.31
CA THR A 151 -5.64 -31.58 -5.55
C THR A 151 -4.40 -32.45 -5.44
N LEU A 152 -3.34 -32.08 -6.18
CA LEU A 152 -2.03 -32.65 -6.03
C LEU A 152 -1.17 -31.71 -5.21
N ASN A 153 -0.59 -32.21 -4.14
CA ASN A 153 0.28 -31.43 -3.27
C ASN A 153 1.68 -31.99 -3.29
N PHE A 154 2.62 -31.15 -3.65
CA PHE A 154 4.03 -31.50 -3.70
C PHE A 154 4.76 -30.74 -2.60
N PRO A 155 4.83 -31.27 -1.38
CA PRO A 155 5.53 -30.57 -0.30
C PRO A 155 7.00 -30.44 -0.61
N ILE A 156 7.54 -29.27 -0.29
CA ILE A 156 8.98 -29.03 -0.43
C ILE A 156 9.70 -29.90 0.60
N SER A 157 10.70 -30.65 0.12
CA SER A 157 11.54 -31.45 1.00
C SER A 157 12.28 -30.54 2.00
N PRO A 158 12.36 -30.91 3.26
CA PRO A 158 13.12 -30.09 4.22
C PRO A 158 14.58 -30.00 3.78
N ILE A 159 15.08 -28.77 3.75
CA ILE A 159 16.49 -28.49 3.47
C ILE A 159 17.24 -28.60 4.79
N GLU A 160 18.40 -29.28 4.76
CA GLU A 160 19.24 -29.36 5.93
C GLU A 160 19.78 -28.00 6.33
N THR A 161 19.71 -27.66 7.62
CA THR A 161 20.18 -26.37 8.13
C THR A 161 21.70 -26.41 8.39
N VAL A 162 22.39 -25.31 8.14
CA VAL A 162 23.78 -25.14 8.48
C VAL A 162 23.89 -24.73 9.95
N PRO A 163 24.65 -25.45 10.79
CA PRO A 163 24.82 -25.06 12.19
C PRO A 163 25.48 -23.70 12.32
N VAL A 164 24.92 -22.86 13.16
CA VAL A 164 25.40 -21.50 13.44
C VAL A 164 25.57 -21.32 14.95
N LYS A 165 26.70 -20.73 15.34
CA LYS A 165 27.00 -20.42 16.74
C LYS A 165 27.42 -18.97 16.89
N LEU A 166 27.09 -18.38 18.03
CA LEU A 166 27.62 -17.09 18.41
C LEU A 166 29.12 -17.18 18.71
N LYS A 167 29.79 -16.04 18.61
CA LYS A 167 31.18 -15.92 19.02
C LYS A 167 31.35 -16.41 20.46
N PRO A 168 32.43 -17.19 20.77
CA PRO A 168 32.64 -17.71 22.12
C PRO A 168 32.62 -16.61 23.19
N GLY A 169 31.86 -16.87 24.25
CA GLY A 169 31.74 -15.93 25.36
C GLY A 169 30.75 -14.76 25.15
N MET A 170 30.06 -14.75 24.03
CA MET A 170 29.04 -13.74 23.75
C MET A 170 27.64 -14.33 23.82
N ASP A 171 26.70 -13.52 24.30
CA ASP A 171 25.27 -13.82 24.30
C ASP A 171 24.61 -13.16 23.08
N GLY A 172 23.31 -13.41 22.83
CA GLY A 172 22.56 -12.81 21.74
C GLY A 172 22.31 -11.31 21.92
N PRO A 173 21.87 -10.62 20.87
CA PRO A 173 21.60 -9.18 20.94
C PRO A 173 20.39 -8.86 21.80
N LYS A 174 20.50 -7.81 22.61
CA LYS A 174 19.42 -7.30 23.47
C LYS A 174 19.24 -5.80 23.25
N VAL A 175 19.00 -5.41 22.01
CA VAL A 175 18.87 -4.00 21.64
C VAL A 175 17.40 -3.58 21.70
N LYS A 176 17.13 -2.49 22.37
CA LYS A 176 15.77 -1.97 22.54
C LYS A 176 15.20 -1.45 21.21
N GLN A 177 13.96 -1.81 20.92
CA GLN A 177 13.22 -1.25 19.80
C GLN A 177 12.79 0.18 20.13
N TRP A 178 13.12 1.12 19.26
CA TRP A 178 12.65 2.48 19.43
C TRP A 178 11.25 2.70 18.87
N PRO A 179 10.56 3.77 19.30
CA PRO A 179 9.23 4.09 18.79
C PRO A 179 9.23 4.34 17.29
N LEU A 180 8.19 3.87 16.64
CA LEU A 180 7.95 4.08 15.21
C LEU A 180 6.65 4.85 15.01
N THR A 181 6.53 5.51 13.85
CA THR A 181 5.28 6.19 13.47
C THR A 181 4.18 5.17 13.22
N GLU A 182 2.93 5.58 13.39
CA GLU A 182 1.76 4.72 13.16
C GLU A 182 1.76 4.10 11.77
N GLU A 183 2.11 4.88 10.74
CA GLU A 183 2.20 4.42 9.35
C GLU A 183 3.22 3.29 9.20
N LYS A 184 4.39 3.44 9.80
CA LYS A 184 5.44 2.43 9.76
C LYS A 184 5.06 1.17 10.54
N ILE A 185 4.43 1.31 11.70
CA ILE A 185 3.92 0.18 12.48
C ILE A 185 2.90 -0.62 11.67
N LYS A 186 1.98 0.07 11.02
CA LYS A 186 0.97 -0.56 10.16
C LYS A 186 1.61 -1.32 9.01
N ALA A 187 2.55 -0.69 8.32
CA ALA A 187 3.28 -1.31 7.21
C ALA A 187 4.06 -2.55 7.65
N LEU A 188 4.76 -2.47 8.77
CA LEU A 188 5.49 -3.60 9.35
C LEU A 188 4.56 -4.72 9.79
N THR A 189 3.42 -4.38 10.36
CA THR A 189 2.41 -5.37 10.76
C THR A 189 1.90 -6.15 9.55
N GLU A 190 1.59 -5.47 8.46
CA GLU A 190 1.14 -6.12 7.22
C GLU A 190 2.23 -7.03 6.63
N ILE A 191 3.46 -6.54 6.55
CA ILE A 191 4.60 -7.30 6.03
C ILE A 191 4.85 -8.55 6.87
N CYS A 192 4.85 -8.41 8.20
CA CYS A 192 5.11 -9.53 9.10
C CYS A 192 3.98 -10.56 9.11
N GLN A 193 2.73 -10.14 8.95
CA GLN A 193 1.60 -11.07 8.81
C GLN A 193 1.74 -11.90 7.54
N GLU A 194 2.12 -11.28 6.44
CA GLU A 194 2.37 -11.99 5.18
C GLU A 194 3.54 -12.97 5.31
N MET A 195 4.63 -12.53 5.93
CA MET A 195 5.80 -13.40 6.18
C MET A 195 5.46 -14.57 7.10
N GLU A 196 4.64 -14.34 8.12
CA GLU A 196 4.18 -15.42 9.02
C GLU A 196 3.33 -16.46 8.28
N LYS A 197 2.43 -15.99 7.40
CA LYS A 197 1.65 -16.87 6.53
C LYS A 197 2.52 -17.78 5.66
N GLU A 198 3.62 -17.23 5.15
CA GLU A 198 4.57 -17.95 4.30
C GLU A 198 5.55 -18.82 5.09
N GLY A 199 5.49 -18.80 6.42
CA GLY A 199 6.35 -19.59 7.29
C GLY A 199 7.76 -19.04 7.46
N LYS A 200 8.03 -17.81 7.02
CA LYS A 200 9.34 -17.17 7.12
C LYS A 200 9.67 -16.74 8.55
N ILE A 201 8.66 -16.33 9.29
CA ILE A 201 8.77 -15.92 10.68
C ILE A 201 7.69 -16.60 11.52
N SER A 202 7.93 -16.68 12.83
CA SER A 202 6.97 -17.23 13.79
C SER A 202 6.82 -16.30 14.98
N LYS A 203 5.60 -16.20 15.52
CA LYS A 203 5.37 -15.47 16.77
C LYS A 203 6.04 -16.17 17.93
N ILE A 204 6.64 -15.38 18.81
CA ILE A 204 7.30 -15.88 20.02
C ILE A 204 6.71 -15.21 21.27
N GLY A 205 6.86 -15.87 22.41
CA GLY A 205 6.43 -15.35 23.69
C GLY A 205 7.44 -14.41 24.34
N PRO A 206 7.10 -13.88 25.51
CA PRO A 206 7.95 -12.94 26.26
C PRO A 206 9.15 -13.62 26.95
N GLU A 207 9.25 -14.93 26.94
CA GLU A 207 10.36 -15.69 27.53
C GLU A 207 11.69 -15.53 26.78
N ASN A 208 11.65 -15.12 25.52
CA ASN A 208 12.86 -14.83 24.74
C ASN A 208 13.42 -13.45 25.13
N PRO A 209 14.64 -13.37 25.71
CA PRO A 209 15.19 -12.10 26.16
C PRO A 209 15.85 -11.27 25.04
N TYR A 210 16.01 -11.85 23.85
CA TYR A 210 16.76 -11.21 22.76
C TYR A 210 15.86 -10.28 21.95
N ASN A 211 16.45 -9.24 21.40
CA ASN A 211 15.74 -8.33 20.51
C ASN A 211 16.70 -7.63 19.56
N THR A 212 16.25 -7.43 18.34
CA THR A 212 16.94 -6.65 17.31
C THR A 212 15.99 -5.57 16.79
N PRO A 213 16.43 -4.32 16.63
CA PRO A 213 15.57 -3.25 16.13
C PRO A 213 15.12 -3.49 14.69
N VAL A 214 13.90 -3.07 14.38
CA VAL A 214 13.32 -3.17 13.05
C VAL A 214 12.82 -1.79 12.60
N PHE A 215 12.97 -1.53 11.31
CA PHE A 215 12.55 -0.29 10.67
C PHE A 215 11.73 -0.58 9.43
N ALA A 216 10.94 0.40 9.02
CA ALA A 216 10.33 0.41 7.70
C ALA A 216 10.96 1.52 6.87
N ILE A 217 11.45 1.18 5.70
CA ILE A 217 11.98 2.14 4.72
C ILE A 217 11.16 2.06 3.45
N ARG A 218 11.05 3.18 2.73
CA ARG A 218 10.32 3.20 1.46
C ARG A 218 11.17 2.62 0.35
N LYS A 219 10.60 1.68 -0.36
CA LYS A 219 11.20 1.06 -1.52
C LYS A 219 10.92 1.96 -2.73
N LYS A 220 11.92 2.67 -3.24
CA LYS A 220 11.79 3.50 -4.46
C LYS A 220 10.55 4.37 -4.48
N ASP A 221 10.46 5.41 -5.13
CA ASP A 221 9.29 6.19 -5.54
C ASP A 221 7.90 5.62 -5.26
N SER A 222 7.78 4.56 -4.51
CA SER A 222 6.55 3.85 -4.39
C SER A 222 5.97 3.93 -3.00
N THR A 223 4.72 3.66 -2.99
CA THR A 223 3.91 3.44 -1.82
C THR A 223 4.28 2.17 -1.06
N LYS A 224 5.20 1.34 -1.60
CA LYS A 224 5.60 0.09 -0.96
C LYS A 224 6.67 0.31 0.10
N TRP A 225 6.43 -0.24 1.28
CA TRP A 225 7.38 -0.26 2.38
C TRP A 225 8.25 -1.50 2.32
N ARG A 226 9.51 -1.35 2.71
CA ARG A 226 10.43 -2.45 2.93
C ARG A 226 10.76 -2.55 4.40
N LYS A 227 10.76 -3.76 4.94
CA LYS A 227 11.23 -4.05 6.28
C LYS A 227 12.77 -4.09 6.26
N LEU A 228 13.38 -3.33 7.15
CA LEU A 228 14.82 -3.33 7.38
C LEU A 228 15.09 -3.71 8.83
N VAL A 229 15.81 -4.77 9.05
CA VAL A 229 16.19 -5.21 10.39
C VAL A 229 17.63 -4.82 10.66
N ASP A 230 17.88 -4.17 11.79
CA ASP A 230 19.22 -3.74 12.19
C ASP A 230 20.00 -4.88 12.85
N PHE A 231 20.60 -5.71 12.05
CA PHE A 231 21.42 -6.84 12.53
C PHE A 231 22.86 -6.48 12.88
N ARG A 232 23.22 -5.21 13.04
CA ARG A 232 24.60 -4.81 13.37
C ARG A 232 25.16 -5.53 14.59
N GLU A 233 24.40 -5.62 15.68
CA GLU A 233 24.80 -6.35 16.88
C GLU A 233 24.92 -7.85 16.66
N LEU A 234 23.92 -8.45 16.00
CA LEU A 234 23.99 -9.87 15.69
C LEU A 234 25.15 -10.18 14.74
N ASN A 235 25.41 -9.33 13.75
CA ASN A 235 26.54 -9.47 12.84
C ASN A 235 27.88 -9.46 13.58
N LYS A 236 28.06 -8.58 14.56
CA LYS A 236 29.26 -8.55 15.42
C LYS A 236 29.41 -9.83 16.23
N ARG A 237 28.32 -10.33 16.79
CA ARG A 237 28.31 -11.49 17.67
C ARG A 237 28.42 -12.82 16.91
N THR A 238 28.26 -12.80 15.59
CA THR A 238 28.47 -13.95 14.70
C THR A 238 29.68 -13.79 13.77
N GLN A 239 30.52 -12.78 13.99
CA GLN A 239 31.61 -12.41 13.10
C GLN A 239 32.55 -13.58 12.77
N ASP A 240 32.92 -14.40 13.76
CA ASP A 240 33.79 -15.56 13.55
C ASP A 240 33.17 -16.57 12.58
N PHE A 241 31.86 -16.72 12.63
CA PHE A 241 31.17 -17.66 11.75
C PHE A 241 31.25 -17.26 10.27
N TRP A 242 30.88 -15.99 9.96
CA TRP A 242 30.81 -15.58 8.55
C TRP A 242 32.16 -15.14 7.98
N GLU A 243 33.13 -14.70 8.79
CA GLU A 243 34.46 -14.31 8.29
C GLU A 243 35.40 -15.52 8.16
N VAL A 244 35.45 -16.38 9.17
CA VAL A 244 36.45 -17.46 9.25
C VAL A 244 35.98 -18.75 8.56
N GLN A 245 34.72 -19.12 8.78
CA GLN A 245 34.20 -20.40 8.31
C GLN A 245 33.64 -20.34 6.89
N LEU A 246 32.99 -19.27 6.50
CA LEU A 246 32.24 -19.12 5.25
C LEU A 246 32.55 -17.79 4.53
N GLY A 247 33.76 -17.26 4.66
CA GLY A 247 34.14 -15.99 4.02
C GLY A 247 33.94 -16.00 2.51
N ILE A 248 33.36 -14.90 1.97
CA ILE A 248 33.16 -14.72 0.53
C ILE A 248 34.36 -13.93 -0.02
N PRO A 249 35.10 -14.44 -1.02
CA PRO A 249 36.25 -13.71 -1.56
C PRO A 249 35.79 -12.49 -2.35
N HIS A 250 36.49 -11.36 -2.14
CA HIS A 250 36.22 -10.12 -2.87
C HIS A 250 37.02 -10.07 -4.17
N PRO A 251 36.41 -9.93 -5.36
CA PRO A 251 37.14 -9.85 -6.62
C PRO A 251 37.81 -8.46 -6.79
N ALA A 252 39.12 -8.45 -6.96
CA ALA A 252 39.89 -7.22 -7.14
C ALA A 252 39.54 -6.46 -8.43
N GLY A 253 38.97 -7.14 -9.42
CA GLY A 253 38.61 -6.56 -10.71
C GLY A 253 37.38 -5.67 -10.71
N LEU A 254 36.53 -5.76 -9.71
CA LEU A 254 35.26 -5.01 -9.68
C LEU A 254 35.48 -3.49 -9.69
N LYS A 255 36.47 -3.00 -8.96
CA LYS A 255 36.82 -1.57 -8.91
C LYS A 255 37.37 -0.97 -10.21
N LYS A 256 37.75 -1.82 -11.16
CA LYS A 256 38.33 -1.41 -12.45
C LYS A 256 37.30 -1.40 -13.58
N LYS A 257 36.09 -1.83 -13.34
CA LYS A 257 35.06 -1.94 -14.36
C LYS A 257 34.45 -0.57 -14.71
N LYS A 258 34.04 -0.40 -15.95
CA LYS A 258 33.44 0.84 -16.44
C LYS A 258 32.03 1.05 -15.92
N SER A 259 31.27 0.00 -15.78
CA SER A 259 29.89 0.07 -15.31
C SER A 259 29.64 -1.04 -14.28
N VAL A 260 29.08 -0.67 -13.16
CA VAL A 260 28.67 -1.61 -12.09
C VAL A 260 27.22 -1.36 -11.74
N THR A 261 26.41 -2.40 -11.73
CA THR A 261 25.01 -2.33 -11.34
C THR A 261 24.81 -3.11 -10.04
N VAL A 262 24.00 -2.59 -9.14
CA VAL A 262 23.65 -3.21 -7.87
C VAL A 262 22.24 -3.78 -7.98
N LEU A 263 22.09 -5.08 -7.70
CA LEU A 263 20.80 -5.76 -7.71
C LEU A 263 20.49 -6.30 -6.32
N ASP A 264 19.28 -6.10 -5.83
CA ASP A 264 18.80 -6.66 -4.56
C ASP A 264 18.31 -8.10 -4.80
N VAL A 265 18.99 -9.05 -4.18
CA VAL A 265 18.67 -10.47 -4.28
C VAL A 265 18.29 -11.08 -2.92
N GLY A 266 17.95 -10.25 -1.97
CA GLY A 266 17.67 -10.68 -0.59
C GLY A 266 16.54 -11.69 -0.45
N ASP A 267 15.58 -11.71 -1.37
CA ASP A 267 14.47 -12.67 -1.33
C ASP A 267 14.94 -14.12 -1.50
N ALA A 268 16.11 -14.35 -2.08
CA ALA A 268 16.69 -15.67 -2.23
C ALA A 268 16.95 -16.36 -0.87
N TYR A 269 17.25 -15.58 0.16
CA TYR A 269 17.56 -16.12 1.48
C TYR A 269 16.36 -16.79 2.15
N PHE A 270 15.16 -16.37 1.80
CA PHE A 270 13.94 -16.91 2.39
C PHE A 270 13.64 -18.36 1.98
N SER A 271 14.33 -18.85 0.99
CA SER A 271 14.21 -20.26 0.56
C SER A 271 15.03 -21.22 1.41
N VAL A 272 15.92 -20.73 2.26
CA VAL A 272 16.82 -21.54 3.06
C VAL A 272 16.45 -21.43 4.55
N PRO A 273 16.21 -22.56 5.24
CA PRO A 273 15.90 -22.55 6.65
C PRO A 273 17.10 -22.17 7.51
N LEU A 274 16.83 -21.48 8.60
CA LEU A 274 17.84 -21.13 9.60
C LEU A 274 17.94 -22.23 10.66
N ASP A 275 19.16 -22.47 11.16
CA ASP A 275 19.41 -23.39 12.26
C ASP A 275 18.46 -23.13 13.44
N GLU A 276 17.74 -24.14 13.86
CA GLU A 276 16.69 -24.02 14.87
C GLU A 276 17.22 -23.49 16.21
N SER A 277 18.39 -23.91 16.62
CA SER A 277 19.01 -23.44 17.86
C SER A 277 19.42 -21.97 17.83
N PHE A 278 19.56 -21.40 16.63
CA PHE A 278 19.98 -20.01 16.44
C PHE A 278 18.80 -19.05 16.27
N ARG A 279 17.63 -19.55 15.93
CA ARG A 279 16.44 -18.70 15.62
C ARG A 279 16.08 -17.71 16.71
N LYS A 280 16.27 -18.08 17.96
CA LYS A 280 15.99 -17.22 19.12
C LYS A 280 16.77 -15.90 19.11
N TYR A 281 17.95 -15.89 18.50
CA TYR A 281 18.80 -14.69 18.43
C TYR A 281 18.33 -13.68 17.36
N THR A 282 17.45 -14.10 16.47
CA THR A 282 16.89 -13.23 15.41
C THR A 282 15.59 -12.56 15.83
N ALA A 283 15.21 -12.65 17.09
CA ALA A 283 13.98 -12.09 17.61
C ALA A 283 13.91 -10.57 17.43
N PHE A 284 12.75 -10.10 17.02
CA PHE A 284 12.47 -8.68 16.87
C PHE A 284 11.04 -8.37 17.34
N THR A 285 10.76 -7.10 17.55
CA THR A 285 9.48 -6.63 18.10
C THR A 285 8.90 -5.54 17.20
N ILE A 286 7.61 -5.67 16.84
CA ILE A 286 6.87 -4.57 16.25
C ILE A 286 6.24 -3.81 17.43
N PRO A 287 6.61 -2.54 17.68
CA PRO A 287 6.04 -1.80 18.78
C PRO A 287 4.57 -1.46 18.55
N SER A 288 3.82 -1.27 19.62
CA SER A 288 2.46 -0.76 19.56
C SER A 288 2.44 0.77 19.53
N ILE A 289 1.36 1.32 19.03
CA ILE A 289 1.15 2.77 19.01
C ILE A 289 1.13 3.26 20.47
N ASN A 290 2.03 4.23 20.79
CA ASN A 290 2.16 4.82 22.13
C ASN A 290 2.38 3.80 23.26
N ASN A 291 2.88 2.61 22.96
CA ASN A 291 3.08 1.52 23.92
C ASN A 291 1.80 1.10 24.67
N GLU A 292 0.64 1.27 24.06
CA GLU A 292 -0.65 0.91 24.68
C GLU A 292 -0.80 -0.58 24.92
N THR A 293 -0.18 -1.40 24.08
CA THR A 293 -0.19 -2.86 24.18
C THR A 293 1.24 -3.39 24.12
N PRO A 294 1.51 -4.61 24.62
CA PRO A 294 2.79 -5.25 24.37
C PRO A 294 3.05 -5.39 22.87
N GLY A 295 4.27 -5.12 22.44
CA GLY A 295 4.66 -5.30 21.06
C GLY A 295 4.52 -6.75 20.58
N ILE A 296 4.29 -6.94 19.30
CA ILE A 296 4.23 -8.28 18.69
C ILE A 296 5.66 -8.75 18.46
N ARG A 297 6.00 -9.92 18.99
CA ARG A 297 7.34 -10.48 18.86
C ARG A 297 7.36 -11.64 17.88
N TYR A 298 8.45 -11.64 17.07
CA TYR A 298 8.69 -12.65 16.05
C TYR A 298 10.13 -13.13 16.10
N GLN A 299 10.38 -14.29 15.54
CA GLN A 299 11.72 -14.77 15.23
C GLN A 299 11.75 -15.32 13.79
N TYR A 300 12.93 -15.34 13.19
CA TYR A 300 13.10 -15.88 11.85
C TYR A 300 13.21 -17.40 11.86
N ASN A 301 12.56 -18.03 10.88
CA ASN A 301 12.68 -19.47 10.58
C ASN A 301 13.59 -19.73 9.38
N VAL A 302 13.87 -18.69 8.61
CA VAL A 302 14.68 -18.72 7.38
C VAL A 302 15.85 -17.76 7.52
N LEU A 303 16.79 -17.79 6.59
CA LEU A 303 17.92 -16.85 6.60
C LEU A 303 17.38 -15.41 6.50
N PRO A 304 17.67 -14.58 7.48
CA PRO A 304 17.15 -13.21 7.46
C PRO A 304 17.95 -12.30 6.53
N GLN A 305 17.26 -11.36 5.90
CA GLN A 305 17.89 -10.31 5.13
C GLN A 305 18.65 -9.36 6.05
N GLY A 306 19.84 -8.94 5.63
CA GLY A 306 20.67 -8.03 6.41
C GLY A 306 21.58 -8.68 7.43
N TRP A 307 21.46 -9.98 7.66
CA TRP A 307 22.43 -10.74 8.47
C TRP A 307 23.57 -11.24 7.59
N LYS A 308 24.81 -10.95 7.99
CA LYS A 308 25.98 -11.33 7.21
C LYS A 308 26.18 -12.85 7.07
N GLY A 309 25.62 -13.63 7.97
CA GLY A 309 25.59 -15.08 7.85
C GLY A 309 24.73 -15.61 6.71
N SER A 310 23.71 -14.86 6.28
CA SER A 310 22.83 -15.31 5.20
C SER A 310 23.55 -15.46 3.86
N PRO A 311 24.30 -14.47 3.34
CA PRO A 311 25.10 -14.70 2.13
C PRO A 311 26.19 -15.74 2.33
N ALA A 312 26.77 -15.84 3.52
CA ALA A 312 27.78 -16.85 3.81
C ALA A 312 27.23 -18.28 3.73
N ILE A 313 26.06 -18.53 4.29
CA ILE A 313 25.38 -19.84 4.20
C ILE A 313 24.91 -20.11 2.76
N PHE A 314 24.39 -19.08 2.10
CA PHE A 314 23.89 -19.19 0.72
C PHE A 314 25.02 -19.30 -0.33
N GLN A 315 26.28 -19.14 0.08
CA GLN A 315 27.46 -19.16 -0.78
C GLN A 315 27.56 -20.44 -1.62
N SER A 316 27.11 -21.57 -1.09
CA SER A 316 27.12 -22.83 -1.86
C SER A 316 26.12 -22.84 -3.02
N SER A 317 25.06 -22.06 -2.93
CA SER A 317 23.97 -22.04 -3.91
C SER A 317 24.14 -20.94 -4.96
N MET A 318 24.58 -19.75 -4.56
CA MET A 318 24.68 -18.61 -5.49
C MET A 318 25.67 -18.83 -6.62
N PRO A 319 26.90 -19.36 -6.41
CA PRO A 319 27.79 -19.67 -7.52
C PRO A 319 27.21 -20.68 -8.52
N LYS A 320 26.48 -21.68 -8.05
CA LYS A 320 25.82 -22.65 -8.93
C LYS A 320 24.72 -21.99 -9.78
N ILE A 321 23.99 -21.05 -9.21
CA ILE A 321 22.96 -20.30 -9.92
C ILE A 321 23.56 -19.38 -10.97
N LEU A 322 24.68 -18.74 -10.65
CA LEU A 322 25.33 -17.76 -11.51
C LEU A 322 26.26 -18.39 -12.56
N GLU A 323 26.71 -19.62 -12.37
CA GLU A 323 27.70 -20.25 -13.26
C GLU A 323 27.29 -20.29 -14.74
N PRO A 324 26.06 -20.65 -15.12
CA PRO A 324 25.65 -20.63 -16.52
C PRO A 324 25.81 -19.24 -17.15
N PHE A 325 25.45 -18.21 -16.40
CA PHE A 325 25.60 -16.81 -16.85
C PHE A 325 27.08 -16.41 -16.95
N ARG A 326 27.88 -16.74 -15.93
CA ARG A 326 29.33 -16.47 -15.93
C ARG A 326 30.05 -17.14 -17.08
N SER A 327 29.66 -18.36 -17.43
CA SER A 327 30.23 -19.10 -18.54
C SER A 327 29.96 -18.45 -19.88
N GLN A 328 28.77 -17.89 -20.05
CA GLN A 328 28.40 -17.15 -21.26
C GLN A 328 29.00 -15.75 -21.32
N HIS A 329 29.33 -15.17 -20.17
CA HIS A 329 29.83 -13.80 -20.06
C HIS A 329 31.06 -13.76 -19.12
N PRO A 330 32.21 -14.27 -19.57
CA PRO A 330 33.38 -14.39 -18.70
C PRO A 330 34.00 -13.04 -18.28
N ASP A 331 33.72 -11.98 -19.03
CA ASP A 331 34.24 -10.63 -18.74
C ASP A 331 33.44 -9.88 -17.68
N ILE A 332 32.30 -10.40 -17.28
CA ILE A 332 31.45 -9.80 -16.26
C ILE A 332 31.88 -10.30 -14.89
N VAL A 333 32.13 -9.36 -13.98
CA VAL A 333 32.47 -9.64 -12.59
C VAL A 333 31.22 -9.50 -11.72
N ILE A 334 30.90 -10.53 -10.96
CA ILE A 334 29.75 -10.56 -10.07
C ILE A 334 30.24 -10.79 -8.64
N TYR A 335 29.83 -9.89 -7.74
CA TYR A 335 30.15 -9.99 -6.32
C TYR A 335 28.91 -9.82 -5.47
N GLN A 336 28.75 -10.67 -4.48
CA GLN A 336 27.62 -10.59 -3.53
C GLN A 336 28.10 -9.98 -2.21
N TYR A 337 27.43 -8.94 -1.77
CA TYR A 337 27.59 -8.34 -0.46
C TYR A 337 26.25 -8.15 0.22
N MET A 338 26.05 -8.74 1.39
CA MET A 338 24.78 -8.74 2.10
C MET A 338 23.64 -9.23 1.19
N ASP A 339 22.61 -8.43 1.02
CA ASP A 339 21.46 -8.74 0.18
C ASP A 339 21.67 -8.27 -1.27
N ASP A 340 22.82 -7.71 -1.59
CA ASP A 340 23.07 -7.08 -2.90
C ASP A 340 24.03 -7.87 -3.76
N LEU A 341 23.81 -7.82 -5.06
CA LEU A 341 24.65 -8.40 -6.08
C LEU A 341 25.26 -7.27 -6.91
N TYR A 342 26.59 -7.15 -6.91
CA TYR A 342 27.32 -6.13 -7.68
C TYR A 342 27.79 -6.76 -8.98
N VAL A 343 27.33 -6.24 -10.12
CA VAL A 343 27.62 -6.77 -11.45
C VAL A 343 28.40 -5.72 -12.25
N GLY A 344 29.65 -6.01 -12.53
CA GLY A 344 30.54 -5.10 -13.25
C GLY A 344 30.94 -5.59 -14.63
N SER A 345 30.96 -4.68 -15.61
CA SER A 345 31.43 -4.93 -16.97
C SER A 345 32.22 -3.75 -17.52
N ASP A 346 33.03 -4.00 -18.53
CA ASP A 346 33.78 -2.96 -19.25
C ASP A 346 32.98 -2.33 -20.41
N LEU A 347 31.72 -2.69 -20.53
CA LEU A 347 30.82 -2.17 -21.57
C LEU A 347 30.33 -0.77 -21.22
N GLU A 348 30.06 0.03 -22.25
CA GLU A 348 29.33 1.27 -22.08
C GLU A 348 27.94 1.01 -21.52
N ILE A 349 27.35 2.02 -20.86
CA ILE A 349 26.09 1.84 -20.14
C ILE A 349 24.95 1.35 -21.05
N GLY A 350 24.93 1.79 -22.31
CA GLY A 350 23.93 1.36 -23.28
C GLY A 350 24.03 -0.12 -23.66
N GLN A 351 25.22 -0.71 -23.53
CA GLN A 351 25.48 -2.14 -23.77
C GLN A 351 25.45 -2.95 -22.49
N HIS A 352 25.74 -2.30 -21.36
CA HIS A 352 25.73 -2.91 -20.05
C HIS A 352 24.30 -3.27 -19.61
N ARG A 353 23.35 -2.37 -19.80
CA ARG A 353 21.94 -2.57 -19.41
C ARG A 353 21.30 -3.84 -19.99
N PRO A 354 21.46 -4.18 -21.28
CA PRO A 354 20.95 -5.46 -21.79
C PRO A 354 21.54 -6.68 -21.11
N GLN A 355 22.82 -6.64 -20.72
CA GLN A 355 23.46 -7.73 -19.98
C GLN A 355 22.85 -7.89 -18.59
N ILE A 356 22.55 -6.79 -17.93
CA ILE A 356 21.85 -6.78 -16.64
C ILE A 356 20.46 -7.38 -16.78
N GLU A 357 19.73 -7.03 -17.85
CA GLU A 357 18.39 -7.61 -18.10
C GLU A 357 18.47 -9.12 -18.38
N LYS A 358 19.51 -9.59 -19.05
CA LYS A 358 19.75 -11.02 -19.24
C LYS A 358 20.03 -11.72 -17.92
N LEU A 359 20.83 -11.10 -17.04
CA LEU A 359 21.08 -11.63 -15.71
C LEU A 359 19.81 -11.66 -14.85
N ARG A 360 19.00 -10.61 -14.89
CA ARG A 360 17.73 -10.56 -14.18
C ARG A 360 16.78 -11.66 -14.66
N ALA A 361 16.71 -11.89 -15.98
CA ALA A 361 15.91 -12.96 -16.55
C ALA A 361 16.44 -14.34 -16.10
N HIS A 362 17.76 -14.53 -16.05
CA HIS A 362 18.38 -15.75 -15.55
C HIS A 362 18.06 -16.00 -14.07
N LEU A 363 18.17 -14.97 -13.23
CA LEU A 363 17.79 -15.06 -11.82
C LEU A 363 16.31 -15.35 -11.63
N LEU A 364 15.47 -14.74 -12.45
CA LEU A 364 14.02 -14.99 -12.41
C LEU A 364 13.69 -16.44 -12.79
N SER A 365 14.45 -17.03 -13.69
CA SER A 365 14.28 -18.46 -14.05
C SER A 365 14.54 -19.40 -12.87
N TRP A 366 15.32 -18.97 -11.88
CA TRP A 366 15.54 -19.66 -10.61
C TRP A 366 14.55 -19.24 -9.50
N GLY A 367 13.59 -18.37 -9.82
CA GLY A 367 12.60 -17.89 -8.86
C GLY A 367 13.00 -16.67 -8.05
N PHE A 368 14.11 -16.00 -8.39
CA PHE A 368 14.58 -14.81 -7.69
C PHE A 368 14.14 -13.54 -8.40
N THR A 369 13.29 -12.77 -7.76
CA THR A 369 12.86 -11.48 -8.26
C THR A 369 13.91 -10.41 -7.96
N THR A 370 14.18 -9.56 -8.93
CA THR A 370 15.07 -8.42 -8.79
C THR A 370 14.31 -7.15 -9.15
N PRO A 371 14.72 -5.98 -8.60
CA PRO A 371 14.01 -4.74 -8.85
C PRO A 371 14.03 -4.30 -10.32
N ASP A 372 12.93 -3.72 -10.82
CA ASP A 372 12.81 -3.19 -12.15
C ASP A 372 13.32 -1.74 -12.23
N LYS A 373 14.00 -1.38 -13.34
CA LYS A 373 14.60 -0.05 -13.55
C LYS A 373 13.64 1.08 -13.87
N LYS A 374 12.38 0.79 -14.12
CA LYS A 374 11.42 1.75 -14.72
C LYS A 374 11.06 2.98 -13.90
N HIS A 375 11.50 3.07 -12.64
CA HIS A 375 11.02 4.09 -11.71
C HIS A 375 12.10 4.90 -11.01
N GLN A 376 13.29 5.02 -11.60
CA GLN A 376 14.34 5.87 -11.04
C GLN A 376 14.06 7.34 -11.34
N LYS A 377 13.81 8.16 -10.33
CA LYS A 377 13.55 9.59 -10.49
C LYS A 377 14.57 10.51 -9.83
N GLU A 378 15.29 10.07 -8.80
CA GLU A 378 16.25 10.90 -8.07
C GLU A 378 17.52 10.14 -7.67
N PRO A 379 18.75 10.72 -7.80
CA PRO A 379 19.96 10.15 -7.23
C PRO A 379 20.05 10.37 -5.69
N PRO A 380 20.75 9.51 -4.94
CA PRO A 380 21.38 8.27 -5.37
C PRO A 380 20.37 7.12 -5.50
N PHE A 381 20.46 6.38 -6.59
CA PHE A 381 19.54 5.30 -6.91
C PHE A 381 20.02 3.97 -6.32
N LEU A 382 20.04 3.86 -5.01
CA LEU A 382 20.67 2.73 -4.31
C LEU A 382 19.78 1.49 -4.13
N TRP A 383 18.48 1.62 -4.40
CA TRP A 383 17.52 0.55 -4.18
C TRP A 383 17.22 -0.32 -5.39
N MET A 384 17.72 0.07 -6.57
CA MET A 384 17.39 -0.62 -7.82
C MET A 384 18.46 -0.50 -8.83
N GLY A 385 19.12 -1.56 -9.19
CA GLY A 385 19.98 -1.57 -10.33
C GLY A 385 20.82 -0.28 -10.47
N TYR A 386 21.29 0.23 -9.35
CA TYR A 386 22.06 1.47 -9.30
C TYR A 386 23.33 1.28 -10.14
N GLU A 387 23.57 2.21 -11.08
CA GLU A 387 24.69 2.14 -11.98
C GLU A 387 25.85 3.00 -11.47
N LEU A 388 26.98 2.35 -11.24
CA LEU A 388 28.23 2.96 -10.79
C LEU A 388 29.23 2.95 -11.93
N HIS A 389 30.15 3.90 -11.90
CA HIS A 389 31.25 3.97 -12.87
C HIS A 389 32.60 4.04 -12.14
N PRO A 390 33.11 2.90 -11.59
CA PRO A 390 34.31 2.89 -10.78
C PRO A 390 35.59 3.38 -11.48
N ASP A 391 35.67 3.22 -12.79
CA ASP A 391 36.79 3.71 -13.58
C ASP A 391 36.94 5.23 -13.56
N LYS A 392 35.86 5.95 -13.28
CA LYS A 392 35.83 7.42 -13.17
C LYS A 392 36.12 7.91 -11.76
N TRP A 393 36.27 7.02 -10.81
CA TRP A 393 36.59 7.40 -9.43
C TRP A 393 38.05 7.83 -9.34
N THR A 394 38.29 9.12 -9.18
CA THR A 394 39.61 9.70 -9.09
C THR A 394 40.00 9.95 -7.64
N VAL A 395 41.25 9.67 -7.33
CA VAL A 395 41.83 10.09 -6.06
C VAL A 395 41.97 11.61 -6.12
N GLN A 396 41.51 12.31 -5.07
CA GLN A 396 41.73 13.74 -4.98
C GLN A 396 43.10 14.03 -4.42
N PRO A 397 44.02 14.55 -5.24
CA PRO A 397 45.29 15.03 -4.73
C PRO A 397 45.06 16.32 -3.92
N ILE A 398 45.92 16.55 -2.95
CA ILE A 398 45.97 17.83 -2.28
C ILE A 398 46.43 18.86 -3.31
N GLN A 399 45.58 19.82 -3.61
CA GLN A 399 45.92 20.88 -4.57
C GLN A 399 46.38 22.13 -3.84
N LEU A 400 47.52 22.69 -4.32
CA LEU A 400 48.02 23.97 -3.85
C LEU A 400 47.51 25.07 -4.80
N PRO A 401 47.17 26.26 -4.28
CA PRO A 401 46.68 27.32 -5.13
C PRO A 401 47.77 27.79 -6.12
N GLU A 402 47.37 28.09 -7.34
CA GLU A 402 48.20 28.72 -8.36
C GLU A 402 47.80 30.17 -8.44
N LYS A 403 48.74 31.05 -8.12
CA LYS A 403 48.51 32.49 -8.12
C LYS A 403 49.68 33.19 -8.78
N ASP A 404 49.40 34.27 -9.54
CA ASP A 404 50.42 35.12 -10.11
C ASP A 404 50.98 36.10 -9.10
N SER A 405 50.14 36.45 -8.14
CA SER A 405 50.51 37.38 -7.07
C SER A 405 50.15 36.76 -5.70
N TRP A 406 51.11 36.71 -4.77
CA TRP A 406 50.95 36.12 -3.47
C TRP A 406 50.92 37.19 -2.40
N THR A 407 49.93 37.16 -1.49
CA THR A 407 49.88 38.00 -0.32
C THR A 407 50.49 37.28 0.90
N VAL A 408 50.81 38.00 1.95
CA VAL A 408 51.29 37.42 3.22
C VAL A 408 50.28 36.37 3.73
N ASN A 409 48.98 36.65 3.67
CA ASN A 409 47.95 35.73 4.07
C ASN A 409 47.95 34.45 3.22
N ASP A 410 48.12 34.58 1.91
CA ASP A 410 48.16 33.43 0.99
C ASP A 410 49.37 32.52 1.32
N ILE A 411 50.51 33.08 1.62
CA ILE A 411 51.72 32.32 2.00
C ILE A 411 51.53 31.64 3.35
N GLN A 412 50.92 32.32 4.32
CA GLN A 412 50.63 31.73 5.63
C GLN A 412 49.67 30.51 5.50
N LYS A 413 48.65 30.64 4.69
CA LYS A 413 47.72 29.51 4.41
C LYS A 413 48.44 28.36 3.69
N LEU A 414 49.27 28.68 2.73
CA LEU A 414 50.06 27.70 1.98
C LEU A 414 51.01 26.93 2.90
N VAL A 415 51.73 27.63 3.75
CA VAL A 415 52.64 27.01 4.73
C VAL A 415 51.90 26.14 5.71
N GLY A 416 50.76 26.60 6.22
CA GLY A 416 49.90 25.80 7.11
C GLY A 416 49.45 24.51 6.45
N LYS A 417 49.01 24.60 5.21
CA LYS A 417 48.56 23.44 4.44
C LYS A 417 49.71 22.47 4.13
N LEU A 418 50.88 22.95 3.74
CA LEU A 418 52.05 22.14 3.50
C LEU A 418 52.61 21.50 4.78
N ASN A 419 52.59 22.23 5.88
CA ASN A 419 53.00 21.67 7.19
C ASN A 419 52.07 20.52 7.63
N TRP A 420 50.80 20.73 7.43
CA TRP A 420 49.83 19.63 7.66
C TRP A 420 50.11 18.45 6.72
N ALA A 421 50.34 18.70 5.46
CA ALA A 421 50.63 17.62 4.48
C ALA A 421 51.97 16.92 4.74
N SER A 422 52.91 17.56 5.43
CA SER A 422 54.20 16.96 5.79
C SER A 422 54.07 15.76 6.76
N GLN A 423 52.96 15.67 7.46
CA GLN A 423 52.64 14.50 8.29
C GLN A 423 52.35 13.24 7.43
N ILE A 424 51.90 13.47 6.23
CA ILE A 424 51.54 12.41 5.28
C ILE A 424 52.64 12.16 4.26
N TYR A 425 53.24 13.25 3.73
CA TYR A 425 54.30 13.23 2.73
C TYR A 425 55.60 13.65 3.34
N ALA A 426 56.47 12.73 3.60
CA ALA A 426 57.74 13.01 4.32
C ALA A 426 58.70 13.94 3.56
N GLY A 427 58.56 14.11 2.27
CA GLY A 427 59.41 14.95 1.45
C GLY A 427 59.03 16.41 1.38
N ILE A 428 57.91 16.83 2.02
CA ILE A 428 57.48 18.22 1.96
C ILE A 428 58.32 19.11 2.84
N LYS A 429 58.80 20.20 2.25
CA LYS A 429 59.62 21.21 2.93
C LYS A 429 58.95 22.58 2.84
N VAL A 430 59.02 23.36 3.89
CA VAL A 430 58.45 24.71 3.98
C VAL A 430 59.45 25.81 4.33
N LYS A 431 60.72 25.45 4.42
CA LYS A 431 61.81 26.34 4.91
C LYS A 431 61.90 27.63 4.09
N GLN A 432 61.94 27.52 2.77
CA GLN A 432 62.10 28.70 1.92
C GLN A 432 60.82 29.57 1.89
N LEU A 433 59.66 28.94 1.95
CA LEU A 433 58.38 29.66 2.02
C LEU A 433 58.22 30.39 3.40
N CYS A 434 58.66 29.79 4.47
CA CYS A 434 58.67 30.42 5.80
C CYS A 434 59.60 31.60 5.89
N LYS A 435 60.72 31.59 5.15
CA LYS A 435 61.64 32.73 5.08
C LYS A 435 60.98 33.96 4.46
N LEU A 436 60.01 33.82 3.57
CA LEU A 436 59.25 34.91 2.98
C LEU A 436 58.38 35.64 3.99
N LEU A 437 58.03 35.01 5.08
CA LEU A 437 57.22 35.59 6.15
C LEU A 437 58.04 36.34 7.22
N ARG A 438 59.38 36.33 7.13
CA ARG A 438 60.23 37.07 8.04
C ARG A 438 60.05 38.57 7.84
N GLY A 439 59.87 39.30 8.92
CA GLY A 439 59.57 40.72 8.84
C GLY A 439 58.13 41.02 8.54
N ALA A 440 57.24 40.29 9.18
CA ALA A 440 55.81 40.30 8.96
C ALA A 440 55.21 41.69 8.85
N LYS A 441 54.48 41.86 7.75
CA LYS A 441 53.77 43.08 7.40
C LYS A 441 52.23 42.76 7.46
N ALA A 442 51.43 43.67 6.92
CA ALA A 442 50.00 43.45 6.86
C ALA A 442 49.67 42.23 6.00
N LEU A 443 48.55 41.54 6.34
CA LEU A 443 48.12 40.34 5.64
C LEU A 443 47.84 40.53 4.14
N THR A 444 47.59 41.78 3.74
CA THR A 444 47.28 42.12 2.35
C THR A 444 48.50 42.49 1.54
N ASP A 445 49.71 42.60 2.17
CA ASP A 445 50.95 42.95 1.47
C ASP A 445 51.33 41.86 0.47
N ILE A 446 51.77 42.26 -0.70
CA ILE A 446 52.22 41.36 -1.75
C ILE A 446 53.66 40.93 -1.46
N VAL A 447 53.88 39.61 -1.51
CA VAL A 447 55.21 39.02 -1.33
C VAL A 447 55.67 38.42 -2.66
N THR A 448 56.88 38.80 -3.08
CA THR A 448 57.47 38.19 -4.25
C THR A 448 58.15 36.88 -3.88
N LEU A 449 57.83 35.79 -4.57
CA LEU A 449 58.50 34.51 -4.35
C LEU A 449 59.95 34.56 -4.86
N THR A 450 60.87 34.12 -4.02
CA THR A 450 62.26 33.92 -4.42
C THR A 450 62.37 32.69 -5.30
N GLU A 451 63.44 32.59 -6.11
CA GLU A 451 63.66 31.38 -6.95
C GLU A 451 63.67 30.09 -6.12
N GLU A 452 64.26 30.14 -4.94
CA GLU A 452 64.34 29.05 -4.00
C GLU A 452 62.97 28.68 -3.46
N ALA A 453 62.13 29.65 -3.20
CA ALA A 453 60.74 29.40 -2.76
C ALA A 453 59.87 28.83 -3.87
N GLU A 454 60.04 29.33 -5.14
CA GLU A 454 59.36 28.77 -6.30
C GLU A 454 59.75 27.33 -6.57
N LEU A 455 61.03 26.98 -6.44
CA LEU A 455 61.55 25.63 -6.59
C LEU A 455 60.97 24.72 -5.51
N GLU A 456 60.95 25.18 -4.26
CA GLU A 456 60.37 24.43 -3.13
C GLU A 456 58.88 24.16 -3.34
N LEU A 457 58.12 25.15 -3.80
CA LEU A 457 56.72 25.03 -4.12
C LEU A 457 56.48 24.03 -5.27
N ALA A 458 57.33 24.13 -6.33
CA ALA A 458 57.21 23.19 -7.47
C ALA A 458 57.54 21.75 -7.05
N GLU A 459 58.57 21.55 -6.21
CA GLU A 459 58.89 20.24 -5.65
C GLU A 459 57.76 19.69 -4.80
N ASN A 460 57.15 20.51 -3.96
CA ASN A 460 56.03 20.15 -3.13
C ASN A 460 54.79 19.76 -3.97
N ARG A 461 54.56 20.50 -5.10
CA ARG A 461 53.48 20.13 -6.04
C ARG A 461 53.73 18.78 -6.67
N GLU A 462 54.97 18.47 -7.06
CA GLU A 462 55.30 17.17 -7.62
C GLU A 462 55.08 16.03 -6.58
N ILE A 463 55.49 16.22 -5.36
CA ILE A 463 55.27 15.26 -4.26
C ILE A 463 53.76 15.00 -4.03
N LEU A 464 52.98 16.06 -4.08
CA LEU A 464 51.54 15.96 -3.83
C LEU A 464 50.77 15.38 -5.02
N LYS A 465 51.35 15.29 -6.22
CA LYS A 465 50.72 14.59 -7.34
C LYS A 465 50.72 13.09 -7.19
N ASP A 466 51.69 12.53 -6.52
CA ASP A 466 51.80 11.09 -6.35
C ASP A 466 50.89 10.59 -5.25
N PRO A 467 50.22 9.43 -5.46
CA PRO A 467 49.50 8.76 -4.38
C PRO A 467 50.46 8.46 -3.23
N VAL A 468 50.01 8.51 -2.02
CA VAL A 468 50.83 8.21 -0.83
C VAL A 468 51.41 6.81 -0.95
N HIS A 469 52.73 6.72 -1.12
CA HIS A 469 53.40 5.44 -1.21
C HIS A 469 53.38 4.67 0.13
N GLY A 470 53.19 3.37 0.09
CA GLY A 470 53.20 2.53 1.26
C GLY A 470 51.88 2.42 2.04
N VAL A 471 50.84 3.05 1.52
CA VAL A 471 49.49 2.85 2.03
C VAL A 471 48.83 1.72 1.25
N TYR A 472 48.61 0.61 1.92
CA TYR A 472 47.92 -0.54 1.39
C TYR A 472 46.85 -1.01 2.37
N TYR A 473 45.86 -1.69 1.84
CA TYR A 473 44.76 -2.20 2.63
C TYR A 473 45.16 -3.50 3.35
N ASP A 474 44.96 -3.52 4.67
CA ASP A 474 45.14 -4.71 5.50
C ASP A 474 43.79 -5.32 5.85
N PRO A 475 43.44 -6.50 5.33
CA PRO A 475 42.13 -7.11 5.59
C PRO A 475 41.84 -7.41 7.08
N SER A 476 42.89 -7.48 7.92
CA SER A 476 42.74 -7.78 9.35
C SER A 476 42.32 -6.55 10.19
N LYS A 477 42.46 -5.35 9.64
CA LYS A 477 42.10 -4.08 10.32
C LYS A 477 40.79 -3.51 9.84
N ASP A 478 40.13 -2.78 10.73
CA ASP A 478 38.88 -2.11 10.40
C ASP A 478 39.11 -0.89 9.49
N LEU A 479 38.20 -0.68 8.54
CA LEU A 479 38.16 0.55 7.77
C LEU A 479 37.41 1.64 8.55
N VAL A 480 37.92 2.84 8.47
CA VAL A 480 37.28 4.03 9.06
C VAL A 480 37.06 5.08 7.96
N ALA A 481 35.88 5.63 7.93
CA ALA A 481 35.55 6.73 7.03
C ALA A 481 35.18 7.96 7.84
N GLU A 482 35.82 9.08 7.57
CA GLU A 482 35.53 10.35 8.22
C GLU A 482 34.95 11.30 7.19
N ILE A 483 33.86 11.98 7.54
CA ILE A 483 33.13 12.89 6.66
C ILE A 483 33.14 14.29 7.28
N GLN A 484 33.43 15.30 6.45
CA GLN A 484 33.37 16.69 6.85
C GLN A 484 32.48 17.49 5.89
N LYS A 485 31.78 18.45 6.44
CA LYS A 485 31.07 19.46 5.64
C LYS A 485 32.04 20.58 5.29
N GLN A 486 32.28 20.82 4.00
CA GLN A 486 33.23 21.85 3.54
C GLN A 486 32.57 23.18 3.18
N GLY A 487 31.28 23.15 2.86
CA GLY A 487 30.54 24.34 2.48
C GLY A 487 29.08 24.00 2.30
N GLN A 488 28.31 24.91 1.73
CA GLN A 488 26.93 24.61 1.37
C GLN A 488 26.93 23.56 0.27
N ASP A 489 26.24 22.43 0.52
CA ASP A 489 26.09 21.33 -0.42
C ASP A 489 27.41 20.66 -0.87
N GLN A 490 28.50 20.87 -0.12
CA GLN A 490 29.80 20.28 -0.40
C GLN A 490 30.33 19.49 0.79
N TRP A 491 30.71 18.26 0.52
CA TRP A 491 31.18 17.31 1.51
C TRP A 491 32.47 16.67 1.07
N THR A 492 33.35 16.39 2.02
CA THR A 492 34.58 15.62 1.76
C THR A 492 34.63 14.41 2.66
N TYR A 493 35.30 13.38 2.20
CA TYR A 493 35.48 12.16 3.00
C TYR A 493 36.88 11.58 2.80
N GLN A 494 37.34 10.90 3.83
CA GLN A 494 38.59 10.15 3.82
C GLN A 494 38.33 8.76 4.36
N ILE A 495 38.86 7.74 3.70
CA ILE A 495 38.78 6.35 4.13
C ILE A 495 40.18 5.89 4.49
N TYR A 496 40.37 5.41 5.72
CA TYR A 496 41.68 5.02 6.22
C TYR A 496 41.56 3.85 7.21
N GLN A 497 42.66 3.21 7.49
CA GLN A 497 42.80 2.21 8.57
C GLN A 497 43.66 2.75 9.71
N GLU A 498 44.65 3.54 9.38
CA GLU A 498 45.48 4.26 10.33
C GLU A 498 45.37 5.76 10.09
N PRO A 499 45.32 6.61 11.13
CA PRO A 499 45.20 8.05 10.95
C PRO A 499 46.25 8.64 10.01
N LEU A 500 45.80 9.55 9.13
CA LEU A 500 46.62 10.24 8.13
C LEU A 500 47.10 9.36 6.96
N LYS A 501 46.90 8.07 7.02
CA LYS A 501 47.20 7.16 5.90
C LYS A 501 45.94 6.84 5.11
N ASN A 502 45.49 7.79 4.33
CA ASN A 502 44.25 7.66 3.58
C ASN A 502 44.36 6.63 2.44
N LEU A 503 43.49 5.65 2.43
CA LEU A 503 43.35 4.70 1.33
C LEU A 503 42.59 5.33 0.16
N LYS A 504 41.61 6.15 0.45
CA LYS A 504 40.84 6.90 -0.53
C LYS A 504 40.32 8.21 0.06
N THR A 505 40.32 9.26 -0.74
CA THR A 505 39.67 10.55 -0.44
C THR A 505 38.71 10.89 -1.56
N GLY A 506 37.68 11.63 -1.27
CA GLY A 506 36.72 12.04 -2.29
C GLY A 506 35.88 13.22 -1.85
N LYS A 507 35.12 13.72 -2.82
CA LYS A 507 34.16 14.80 -2.61
C LYS A 507 32.76 14.34 -3.03
N TYR A 508 31.79 14.91 -2.37
CA TYR A 508 30.39 14.78 -2.75
C TYR A 508 29.79 16.18 -2.87
N ALA A 509 29.15 16.46 -3.96
CA ALA A 509 28.34 17.65 -4.15
C ALA A 509 26.93 17.24 -4.49
N LYS A 510 25.96 17.94 -3.95
CA LYS A 510 24.55 17.70 -4.23
C LYS A 510 24.25 17.88 -5.73
N LYS A 511 23.53 16.96 -6.31
CA LYS A 511 22.99 17.06 -7.67
C LYS A 511 21.49 16.81 -7.67
N GLY A 512 20.71 17.70 -8.30
CA GLY A 512 19.37 17.40 -8.77
C GLY A 512 18.18 17.57 -7.83
N SER A 513 18.32 18.08 -6.59
CA SER A 513 17.17 18.39 -5.75
C SER A 513 17.08 19.87 -5.42
N ALA A 514 15.91 20.49 -5.65
CA ALA A 514 15.70 21.90 -5.35
C ALA A 514 15.65 22.19 -3.86
N HIS A 515 15.26 21.22 -3.03
CA HIS A 515 15.07 21.36 -1.59
C HIS A 515 15.85 20.27 -0.87
N THR A 516 16.65 20.64 0.10
CA THR A 516 17.50 19.69 0.82
C THR A 516 17.80 20.14 2.25
N ASN A 517 18.21 19.20 3.09
CA ASN A 517 18.79 19.49 4.39
C ASN A 517 20.12 18.75 4.56
N ASP A 518 20.92 19.16 5.54
CA ASP A 518 22.23 18.58 5.77
C ASP A 518 22.18 17.11 6.18
N VAL A 519 21.18 16.70 6.93
CA VAL A 519 21.04 15.29 7.33
C VAL A 519 20.79 14.40 6.11
N LYS A 520 19.92 14.84 5.20
CA LYS A 520 19.65 14.12 3.93
C LYS A 520 20.92 14.00 3.09
N GLN A 521 21.67 15.08 2.95
CA GLN A 521 22.93 15.07 2.22
C GLN A 521 23.97 14.17 2.88
N LEU A 522 24.12 14.26 4.21
CA LEU A 522 25.04 13.39 4.94
C LEU A 522 24.66 11.91 4.78
N THR A 523 23.39 11.59 4.80
CA THR A 523 22.90 10.25 4.51
C THR A 523 23.34 9.78 3.12
N ALA A 524 23.20 10.63 2.10
CA ALA A 524 23.65 10.34 0.74
C ALA A 524 25.16 10.12 0.66
N VAL A 525 25.96 10.92 1.38
CA VAL A 525 27.41 10.77 1.46
C VAL A 525 27.80 9.44 2.11
N VAL A 526 27.15 9.09 3.21
CA VAL A 526 27.39 7.81 3.90
C VAL A 526 27.07 6.64 2.96
N GLN A 527 25.97 6.70 2.24
CA GLN A 527 25.59 5.69 1.25
C GLN A 527 26.63 5.57 0.13
N LYS A 528 27.06 6.69 -0.42
CA LYS A 528 28.09 6.73 -1.46
C LYS A 528 29.41 6.12 -1.00
N VAL A 529 29.90 6.55 0.16
CA VAL A 529 31.16 6.07 0.72
C VAL A 529 31.09 4.56 1.03
N SER A 530 29.98 4.11 1.59
CA SER A 530 29.74 2.69 1.84
C SER A 530 29.75 1.88 0.56
N THR A 531 29.07 2.34 -0.47
CA THR A 531 29.01 1.66 -1.77
C THR A 531 30.39 1.59 -2.42
N GLU A 532 31.14 2.67 -2.42
CA GLU A 532 32.52 2.68 -2.92
C GLU A 532 33.40 1.70 -2.14
N SER A 533 33.28 1.66 -0.83
CA SER A 533 34.03 0.76 0.03
C SER A 533 33.71 -0.71 -0.23
N ILE A 534 32.44 -1.03 -0.46
CA ILE A 534 32.02 -2.40 -0.81
C ILE A 534 32.64 -2.79 -2.16
N VAL A 535 32.60 -1.92 -3.15
CA VAL A 535 33.16 -2.20 -4.47
C VAL A 535 34.68 -2.37 -4.40
N ILE A 536 35.39 -1.55 -3.61
CA ILE A 536 36.86 -1.57 -3.55
C ILE A 536 37.37 -2.66 -2.62
N TRP A 537 36.80 -2.81 -1.43
CA TRP A 537 37.34 -3.68 -0.36
C TRP A 537 36.40 -4.78 0.11
N GLY A 538 35.14 -4.75 -0.28
CA GLY A 538 34.17 -5.73 0.19
C GLY A 538 33.75 -5.54 1.64
N LYS A 539 33.94 -4.36 2.21
CA LYS A 539 33.59 -4.02 3.58
C LYS A 539 32.94 -2.64 3.66
N ILE A 540 32.10 -2.44 4.66
CA ILE A 540 31.57 -1.12 5.00
C ILE A 540 32.45 -0.53 6.12
N PRO A 541 32.98 0.71 5.98
CA PRO A 541 33.78 1.30 7.04
C PRO A 541 32.93 1.69 8.26
N LYS A 542 33.59 1.85 9.41
CA LYS A 542 32.98 2.53 10.56
C LYS A 542 33.04 4.01 10.28
N PHE A 543 31.92 4.71 10.40
CA PHE A 543 31.80 6.11 10.08
C PHE A 543 32.07 7.00 11.28
N ARG A 544 32.84 8.06 11.06
CA ARG A 544 32.99 9.16 11.99
C ARG A 544 32.25 10.36 11.42
N LEU A 545 31.10 10.68 12.00
CA LEU A 545 30.16 11.65 11.45
C LEU A 545 30.08 12.92 12.29
N PRO A 546 30.01 14.11 11.64
CA PRO A 546 29.85 15.39 12.35
C PRO A 546 28.38 15.65 12.72
N VAL A 547 27.76 14.71 13.41
CA VAL A 547 26.35 14.78 13.77
C VAL A 547 26.10 14.13 15.12
N GLN A 548 25.28 14.74 15.95
CA GLN A 548 24.88 14.17 17.24
C GLN A 548 24.09 12.86 17.04
N LYS A 549 24.24 11.94 17.98
CA LYS A 549 23.61 10.63 17.93
C LYS A 549 22.09 10.73 17.78
N GLU A 550 21.48 11.61 18.56
CA GLU A 550 20.02 11.79 18.56
C GLU A 550 19.51 12.29 17.21
N THR A 551 20.22 13.27 16.63
CA THR A 551 19.88 13.84 15.33
C THR A 551 19.97 12.79 14.23
N TRP A 552 21.05 12.03 14.20
CA TRP A 552 21.25 10.99 13.18
C TRP A 552 20.22 9.87 13.29
N GLU A 553 20.03 9.34 14.49
CA GLU A 553 19.08 8.25 14.72
C GLU A 553 17.64 8.65 14.42
N ALA A 554 17.27 9.91 14.70
CA ALA A 554 15.91 10.40 14.45
C ALA A 554 15.58 10.53 12.96
N TRP A 555 16.56 10.88 12.12
CA TRP A 555 16.28 11.32 10.76
C TRP A 555 16.94 10.51 9.66
N CYS A 556 18.02 9.77 9.91
CA CYS A 556 18.70 9.02 8.85
C CYS A 556 17.81 7.95 8.22
N MET A 557 16.98 7.28 9.01
CA MET A 557 16.10 6.22 8.53
C MET A 557 15.00 6.72 7.58
N GLU A 558 14.62 7.98 7.67
CA GLU A 558 13.65 8.58 6.74
C GLU A 558 14.21 8.64 5.32
N TYR A 559 15.53 8.74 5.17
CA TYR A 559 16.20 8.87 3.88
C TYR A 559 17.02 7.64 3.50
N TRP A 560 17.05 6.61 4.36
CA TRP A 560 17.88 5.43 4.16
C TRP A 560 17.24 4.47 3.16
N GLN A 561 18.02 4.02 2.19
CA GLN A 561 17.54 3.14 1.10
C GLN A 561 18.26 1.79 1.03
N PRO A 562 19.56 1.67 1.38
CA PRO A 562 20.26 0.40 1.28
C PRO A 562 19.74 -0.70 2.21
N THR A 563 20.11 -1.93 1.90
CA THR A 563 19.74 -3.12 2.67
C THR A 563 20.62 -3.36 3.90
N TRP A 564 21.67 -2.58 4.04
CA TRP A 564 22.66 -2.64 5.13
C TRP A 564 22.65 -1.34 5.94
N ILE A 565 23.15 -1.41 7.15
CA ILE A 565 23.26 -0.27 8.07
C ILE A 565 24.70 -0.19 8.53
N PRO A 566 25.42 0.93 8.30
CA PRO A 566 26.79 1.07 8.76
C PRO A 566 26.89 1.37 10.26
N GLU A 567 28.01 1.03 10.86
CA GLU A 567 28.37 1.46 12.21
C GLU A 567 28.94 2.88 12.16
N TRP A 568 28.67 3.67 13.19
CA TRP A 568 29.11 5.06 13.21
C TRP A 568 29.32 5.57 14.63
N GLU A 569 30.08 6.68 14.75
CA GLU A 569 30.29 7.39 15.98
C GLU A 569 30.29 8.89 15.71
N PHE A 570 29.99 9.69 16.73
CA PHE A 570 30.01 11.13 16.63
C PHE A 570 31.44 11.68 16.76
N VAL A 571 31.78 12.63 15.88
CA VAL A 571 33.04 13.40 15.96
C VAL A 571 32.71 14.87 16.04
N ASN A 572 33.18 15.52 17.09
CA ASN A 572 32.93 16.94 17.31
C ASN A 572 33.89 17.80 16.48
N THR A 573 33.69 17.79 15.15
CA THR A 573 34.48 18.60 14.21
C THR A 573 33.54 19.58 13.50
N PRO A 574 33.53 20.87 13.86
CA PRO A 574 32.69 21.85 13.19
C PRO A 574 33.05 22.02 11.71
N PRO A 575 32.08 22.32 10.82
CA PRO A 575 30.67 22.56 11.11
C PRO A 575 29.89 21.28 11.36
N LEU A 576 29.13 21.26 12.47
CA LEU A 576 28.27 20.13 12.79
C LEU A 576 26.98 20.15 11.99
N VAL A 577 26.49 18.96 11.66
CA VAL A 577 25.20 18.78 11.02
C VAL A 577 24.12 18.82 12.09
N LYS A 578 23.12 19.66 11.90
CA LYS A 578 21.99 19.77 12.81
C LYS A 578 20.71 20.07 12.03
N LEU A 579 19.57 19.78 12.62
CA LEU A 579 18.31 20.28 12.15
C LEU A 579 18.09 21.68 12.71
N TRP A 580 17.85 22.61 11.81
CA TRP A 580 17.72 24.03 12.17
C TRP A 580 16.36 24.35 12.78
N TYR A 581 15.35 23.52 12.47
CA TYR A 581 14.01 23.65 13.00
C TYR A 581 13.35 22.27 13.05
N GLN A 582 12.35 22.11 13.89
CA GLN A 582 11.53 20.89 13.98
C GLN A 582 10.07 21.28 13.99
N LEU A 583 9.27 20.53 13.25
CA LEU A 583 7.82 20.67 13.27
C LEU A 583 7.24 19.82 14.39
N GLU A 584 6.21 20.35 15.07
CA GLU A 584 5.52 19.61 16.12
C GLU A 584 4.69 18.47 15.53
N LYS A 585 4.52 17.41 16.30
CA LYS A 585 3.73 16.25 15.91
C LYS A 585 2.23 16.44 16.16
N ASP A 586 1.89 17.24 17.16
CA ASP A 586 0.52 17.50 17.58
C ASP A 586 0.25 19.01 17.57
N PRO A 587 -1.01 19.43 17.41
CA PRO A 587 -1.36 20.84 17.49
C PRO A 587 -0.92 21.47 18.81
N ILE A 588 -0.45 22.71 18.74
CA ILE A 588 0.05 23.44 19.91
C ILE A 588 -1.14 24.05 20.66
N VAL A 589 -1.29 23.70 21.91
CA VAL A 589 -2.35 24.24 22.78
C VAL A 589 -2.03 25.71 23.11
N GLY A 590 -3.02 26.59 22.91
CA GLY A 590 -2.89 28.01 23.18
C GLY A 590 -2.21 28.83 22.09
N ALA A 591 -1.72 28.21 21.04
CA ALA A 591 -1.18 28.90 19.88
C ALA A 591 -2.30 29.31 18.91
N GLU A 592 -2.10 30.45 18.22
CA GLU A 592 -3.04 30.91 17.20
C GLU A 592 -2.98 30.00 15.98
N THR A 593 -4.14 29.64 15.43
CA THR A 593 -4.22 28.81 14.24
C THR A 593 -4.45 29.67 12.99
N PHE A 594 -3.55 29.52 12.01
CA PHE A 594 -3.61 30.22 10.74
C PHE A 594 -4.09 29.27 9.63
N TYR A 595 -5.18 29.63 9.00
CA TYR A 595 -5.69 28.96 7.80
C TYR A 595 -5.20 29.72 6.59
N VAL A 596 -4.39 29.07 5.78
CA VAL A 596 -3.70 29.71 4.67
C VAL A 596 -4.13 29.16 3.33
N ASP A 597 -4.19 30.02 2.33
CA ASP A 597 -4.43 29.61 0.95
C ASP A 597 -3.86 30.63 -0.02
N GLY A 598 -3.59 30.17 -1.22
CA GLY A 598 -3.11 31.02 -2.30
C GLY A 598 -3.54 30.46 -3.65
N ALA A 599 -3.77 31.36 -4.59
CA ALA A 599 -4.10 30.96 -5.96
C ALA A 599 -3.63 31.99 -6.96
N ALA A 600 -3.31 31.50 -8.16
CA ALA A 600 -2.85 32.33 -9.27
C ALA A 600 -3.59 31.97 -10.56
N ASN A 601 -3.74 32.95 -11.43
CA ASN A 601 -4.27 32.76 -12.77
C ASN A 601 -3.14 32.32 -13.70
N ARG A 602 -3.33 31.22 -14.41
CA ARG A 602 -2.33 30.67 -15.34
C ARG A 602 -2.00 31.60 -16.51
N GLU A 603 -2.99 32.37 -16.96
CA GLU A 603 -2.84 33.22 -18.14
C GLU A 603 -2.21 34.58 -17.81
N THR A 604 -2.71 35.25 -16.77
CA THR A 604 -2.24 36.57 -16.37
C THR A 604 -1.06 36.52 -15.40
N LYS A 605 -0.79 35.36 -14.81
CA LYS A 605 0.23 35.15 -13.76
C LYS A 605 0.06 36.06 -12.55
N LEU A 606 -1.14 36.57 -12.35
CA LEU A 606 -1.51 37.30 -11.16
C LEU A 606 -2.08 36.34 -10.12
N GLY A 607 -1.71 36.55 -8.89
CA GLY A 607 -2.15 35.68 -7.81
C GLY A 607 -2.41 36.44 -6.52
N LYS A 608 -3.05 35.77 -5.60
CA LYS A 608 -3.26 36.27 -4.25
C LYS A 608 -2.95 35.18 -3.24
N ALA A 609 -2.36 35.55 -2.12
CA ALA A 609 -2.07 34.67 -1.02
C ALA A 609 -2.56 35.35 0.26
N GLY A 610 -3.04 34.58 1.21
CA GLY A 610 -3.51 35.15 2.43
C GLY A 610 -3.84 34.11 3.51
N TYR A 611 -4.23 34.59 4.66
CA TYR A 611 -4.59 33.77 5.80
C TYR A 611 -5.79 34.33 6.56
N VAL A 612 -6.46 33.47 7.29
CA VAL A 612 -7.44 33.82 8.31
C VAL A 612 -7.11 33.06 9.58
N THR A 613 -7.23 33.69 10.73
CA THR A 613 -6.93 33.07 12.00
C THR A 613 -8.19 32.77 12.81
N ASP A 614 -8.07 31.90 13.79
CA ASP A 614 -9.13 31.57 14.74
C ASP A 614 -9.49 32.74 15.64
N LYS A 615 -8.63 33.77 15.75
CA LYS A 615 -8.88 35.00 16.48
C LYS A 615 -9.45 36.13 15.62
N GLY A 616 -9.81 35.83 14.37
CA GLY A 616 -10.41 36.77 13.45
C GLY A 616 -9.46 37.69 12.68
N ARG A 617 -8.17 37.51 12.80
CA ARG A 617 -7.19 38.22 11.98
C ARG A 617 -7.20 37.68 10.57
N GLN A 618 -7.08 38.54 9.58
CA GLN A 618 -7.00 38.14 8.19
C GLN A 618 -6.10 39.10 7.41
N LYS A 619 -5.44 38.56 6.41
CA LYS A 619 -4.58 39.33 5.51
C LYS A 619 -4.56 38.67 4.14
N VAL A 620 -4.62 39.49 3.11
CA VAL A 620 -4.52 39.04 1.71
C VAL A 620 -3.54 39.95 1.00
N VAL A 621 -2.60 39.36 0.28
CA VAL A 621 -1.58 40.07 -0.51
C VAL A 621 -1.71 39.69 -1.96
N SER A 622 -1.66 40.69 -2.83
CA SER A 622 -1.64 40.48 -4.28
C SER A 622 -0.22 40.27 -4.75
N LEU A 623 -0.01 39.28 -5.63
CA LEU A 623 1.29 38.91 -6.17
C LEU A 623 1.26 38.96 -7.69
N THR A 624 2.38 39.32 -8.29
CA THR A 624 2.57 39.35 -9.73
C THR A 624 3.60 38.31 -10.16
N GLU A 625 3.51 37.82 -11.39
CA GLU A 625 4.40 36.80 -11.97
C GLU A 625 4.52 35.57 -11.08
N THR A 626 3.39 35.01 -10.67
CA THR A 626 3.35 33.90 -9.72
C THR A 626 2.58 32.71 -10.26
N THR A 627 2.76 31.56 -9.65
CA THR A 627 2.02 30.33 -9.94
C THR A 627 1.22 29.91 -8.71
N ASN A 628 0.28 28.96 -8.88
CA ASN A 628 -0.50 28.43 -7.77
C ASN A 628 0.41 27.91 -6.63
N GLN A 629 1.47 27.22 -6.99
CA GLN A 629 2.42 26.66 -6.02
C GLN A 629 3.15 27.74 -5.22
N LYS A 630 3.58 28.79 -5.89
CA LYS A 630 4.27 29.92 -5.26
C LYS A 630 3.34 30.70 -4.33
N THR A 631 2.07 30.88 -4.73
CA THR A 631 1.09 31.59 -3.89
C THR A 631 0.76 30.81 -2.62
N GLU A 632 0.69 29.50 -2.69
CA GLU A 632 0.46 28.63 -1.55
C GLU A 632 1.63 28.72 -0.55
N LEU A 633 2.87 28.68 -1.03
CA LEU A 633 4.06 28.90 -0.21
C LEU A 633 4.12 30.31 0.39
N HIS A 634 3.74 31.30 -0.40
CA HIS A 634 3.73 32.70 0.07
C HIS A 634 2.70 32.92 1.18
N ALA A 635 1.57 32.24 1.11
CA ALA A 635 0.56 32.27 2.17
C ALA A 635 1.11 31.73 3.50
N ILE A 636 1.87 30.64 3.44
CA ILE A 636 2.55 30.08 4.62
C ILE A 636 3.60 31.06 5.17
N TYR A 637 4.35 31.70 4.29
CA TYR A 637 5.32 32.74 4.68
C TYR A 637 4.66 33.89 5.43
N LEU A 638 3.53 34.39 4.92
CA LEU A 638 2.78 35.45 5.57
C LEU A 638 2.29 35.03 6.97
N ALA A 639 1.80 33.82 7.10
CA ALA A 639 1.35 33.29 8.38
C ALA A 639 2.51 33.21 9.39
N LEU A 640 3.68 32.76 8.95
CA LEU A 640 4.88 32.69 9.80
C LEU A 640 5.39 34.08 10.18
N GLN A 641 5.35 35.02 9.24
CA GLN A 641 5.81 36.38 9.48
C GLN A 641 4.93 37.12 10.51
N ASP A 642 3.62 36.93 10.44
CA ASP A 642 2.65 37.66 11.25
C ASP A 642 2.26 36.94 12.55
N SER A 643 2.78 35.74 12.78
CA SER A 643 2.48 34.96 13.98
C SER A 643 3.49 35.17 15.10
N GLY A 644 3.14 34.75 16.32
CA GLY A 644 4.04 34.74 17.48
C GLY A 644 5.05 33.59 17.44
N SER A 645 5.69 33.30 18.55
CA SER A 645 6.72 32.24 18.66
C SER A 645 6.15 30.84 18.51
N GLU A 646 4.87 30.66 18.76
CA GLU A 646 4.17 29.38 18.60
C GLU A 646 2.98 29.58 17.64
N VAL A 647 2.84 28.69 16.65
CA VAL A 647 1.83 28.81 15.62
C VAL A 647 1.39 27.44 15.10
N ASN A 648 0.08 27.32 14.85
CA ASN A 648 -0.51 26.23 14.10
C ASN A 648 -0.90 26.73 12.71
N ILE A 649 -0.47 26.04 11.66
CA ILE A 649 -0.76 26.42 10.29
C ILE A 649 -1.52 25.26 9.62
N VAL A 650 -2.61 25.59 8.95
CA VAL A 650 -3.40 24.66 8.18
C VAL A 650 -3.39 25.10 6.72
N THR A 651 -2.97 24.22 5.83
CA THR A 651 -2.89 24.48 4.39
C THR A 651 -3.66 23.40 3.62
N ASP A 652 -4.15 23.75 2.44
CA ASP A 652 -4.73 22.79 1.49
C ASP A 652 -3.75 22.36 0.41
N SER A 653 -2.53 22.86 0.44
CA SER A 653 -1.47 22.56 -0.54
C SER A 653 -0.66 21.34 -0.11
N GLN A 654 -0.80 20.25 -0.83
CA GLN A 654 0.05 19.08 -0.66
C GLN A 654 1.50 19.38 -1.06
N TYR A 655 1.67 20.25 -2.07
CA TYR A 655 2.98 20.67 -2.53
C TYR A 655 3.76 21.42 -1.44
N ALA A 656 3.15 22.44 -0.84
CA ALA A 656 3.77 23.22 0.23
C ALA A 656 4.05 22.37 1.47
N LEU A 657 3.08 21.53 1.85
CA LEU A 657 3.24 20.63 3.00
C LEU A 657 4.39 19.64 2.77
N GLY A 658 4.46 19.05 1.60
CA GLY A 658 5.53 18.09 1.24
C GLY A 658 6.92 18.71 1.29
N ILE A 659 7.07 19.93 0.82
CA ILE A 659 8.35 20.67 0.88
C ILE A 659 8.76 20.90 2.34
N ILE A 660 7.87 21.43 3.15
CA ILE A 660 8.19 21.83 4.53
C ILE A 660 8.36 20.61 5.44
N GLN A 661 7.58 19.55 5.26
CA GLN A 661 7.71 18.32 6.03
C GLN A 661 9.03 17.58 5.79
N ALA A 662 9.64 17.75 4.62
CA ALA A 662 10.97 17.22 4.36
C ALA A 662 12.07 17.97 5.15
N GLN A 663 11.72 19.03 5.86
CA GLN A 663 12.61 19.85 6.70
C GLN A 663 13.84 20.35 5.96
N PRO A 664 13.70 21.01 4.78
CA PRO A 664 14.86 21.55 4.08
C PRO A 664 15.51 22.67 4.88
N ASP A 665 16.80 22.75 4.82
CA ASP A 665 17.56 23.88 5.39
C ASP A 665 18.01 24.89 4.33
N ARG A 666 17.91 24.51 3.07
CA ARG A 666 18.22 25.32 1.90
C ARG A 666 17.35 24.93 0.70
N SER A 667 17.10 25.87 -0.17
CA SER A 667 16.36 25.64 -1.40
C SER A 667 16.88 26.55 -2.51
N GLU A 668 16.70 26.15 -3.77
CA GLU A 668 16.92 27.00 -4.92
C GLU A 668 15.88 28.13 -5.02
N SER A 669 14.72 27.93 -4.40
CA SER A 669 13.66 28.93 -4.34
C SER A 669 13.93 29.93 -3.21
N GLU A 670 13.99 31.21 -3.54
CA GLU A 670 14.15 32.28 -2.56
C GLU A 670 13.00 32.30 -1.54
N LEU A 671 11.78 32.03 -2.00
CA LEU A 671 10.60 32.00 -1.15
C LEU A 671 10.69 30.88 -0.10
N VAL A 672 11.14 29.70 -0.48
CA VAL A 672 11.35 28.59 0.44
C VAL A 672 12.44 28.93 1.46
N ASN A 673 13.52 29.59 1.05
CA ASN A 673 14.56 30.05 1.95
C ASN A 673 14.04 31.05 2.99
N GLN A 674 13.17 31.98 2.58
CA GLN A 674 12.51 32.92 3.48
C GLN A 674 11.59 32.20 4.50
N ILE A 675 10.88 31.20 4.06
CA ILE A 675 10.05 30.34 4.93
C ILE A 675 10.92 29.61 5.94
N ILE A 676 12.04 29.06 5.51
CA ILE A 676 13.01 28.37 6.38
C ILE A 676 13.56 29.30 7.46
N GLU A 677 13.92 30.55 7.11
CA GLU A 677 14.36 31.53 8.08
C GLU A 677 13.30 31.84 9.14
N GLN A 678 12.06 31.96 8.72
CA GLN A 678 10.94 32.17 9.67
C GLN A 678 10.71 30.96 10.57
N LEU A 679 10.82 29.74 10.02
CA LEU A 679 10.69 28.51 10.79
C LEU A 679 11.79 28.39 11.86
N ILE A 680 13.02 28.79 11.53
CA ILE A 680 14.15 28.78 12.47
C ILE A 680 13.88 29.72 13.67
N ARG A 681 13.22 30.83 13.42
CA ARG A 681 12.90 31.83 14.46
C ARG A 681 11.77 31.42 15.39
N LYS A 682 10.94 30.48 15.00
CA LYS A 682 9.80 30.00 15.79
C LYS A 682 10.24 29.00 16.87
N ASP A 683 9.58 29.02 18.01
CA ASP A 683 9.80 28.03 19.04
C ASP A 683 9.08 26.72 18.74
N LYS A 684 7.83 26.81 18.32
CA LYS A 684 6.99 25.67 17.96
C LYS A 684 6.13 25.97 16.75
N VAL A 685 6.12 25.08 15.78
CA VAL A 685 5.26 25.18 14.59
C VAL A 685 4.61 23.82 14.34
N TYR A 686 3.31 23.83 14.22
CA TYR A 686 2.54 22.67 13.75
C TYR A 686 1.95 23.00 12.38
N LEU A 687 2.16 22.11 11.43
CA LEU A 687 1.69 22.29 10.07
C LEU A 687 0.81 21.07 9.70
N SER A 688 -0.40 21.33 9.23
CA SER A 688 -1.32 20.29 8.82
C SER A 688 -1.96 20.57 7.46
N TRP A 689 -2.45 19.53 6.84
CA TRP A 689 -3.12 19.59 5.55
C TRP A 689 -4.60 19.30 5.70
N VAL A 690 -5.41 20.02 4.92
CA VAL A 690 -6.85 19.75 4.76
C VAL A 690 -7.17 19.67 3.27
N PRO A 691 -8.12 18.84 2.87
CA PRO A 691 -8.50 18.78 1.45
C PRO A 691 -9.16 20.09 0.99
N ALA A 692 -8.71 20.55 -0.19
CA ALA A 692 -9.29 21.74 -0.83
C ALA A 692 -10.70 21.46 -1.35
N HIS A 693 -11.57 22.48 -1.35
CA HIS A 693 -12.92 22.45 -1.95
C HIS A 693 -13.90 21.40 -1.38
N LYS A 694 -13.65 20.86 -0.18
CA LYS A 694 -14.55 19.89 0.45
C LYS A 694 -15.31 20.44 1.67
N GLY A 695 -15.45 21.75 1.77
CA GLY A 695 -16.23 22.37 2.82
C GLY A 695 -15.74 22.15 4.24
N ILE A 696 -14.49 21.71 4.40
CA ILE A 696 -13.88 21.60 5.71
C ILE A 696 -13.45 22.99 6.12
N GLY A 697 -14.21 23.59 7.01
CA GLY A 697 -13.82 24.81 7.63
C GLY A 697 -14.00 26.11 6.87
N GLY A 698 -15.03 26.30 6.03
CA GLY A 698 -15.40 27.62 5.53
C GLY A 698 -14.59 28.22 4.43
N ASN A 699 -14.16 27.40 3.57
CA ASN A 699 -13.52 27.80 2.32
C ASN A 699 -14.31 28.87 1.55
N GLU A 700 -15.61 28.93 1.70
CA GLU A 700 -16.46 29.84 0.91
C GLU A 700 -16.55 31.29 1.40
N GLN A 701 -16.47 31.52 2.71
CA GLN A 701 -16.49 32.91 3.19
C GLN A 701 -15.24 33.67 2.81
N VAL A 702 -14.12 32.96 2.84
CA VAL A 702 -12.86 33.54 2.42
C VAL A 702 -12.80 33.65 0.89
N ASP A 703 -13.53 32.78 0.20
CA ASP A 703 -13.69 32.84 -1.24
C ASP A 703 -14.25 34.17 -1.73
N LYS A 704 -15.04 34.85 -0.96
CA LYS A 704 -15.53 36.20 -1.29
C LYS A 704 -14.50 37.29 -1.04
N LEU A 705 -13.51 37.05 -0.19
CA LEU A 705 -12.47 38.05 0.14
C LEU A 705 -11.31 38.06 -0.83
N VAL A 706 -11.08 36.95 -1.54
CA VAL A 706 -9.91 36.78 -2.43
C VAL A 706 -10.36 36.69 -3.86
N SER A 707 -10.97 37.27 -4.61
CA SER A 707 -11.37 37.26 -6.03
C SER A 707 -11.91 35.95 -6.59
N PRO A 708 -12.89 35.97 -7.50
CA PRO A 708 -13.41 34.80 -8.18
C PRO A 708 -12.34 34.02 -8.93
N GLY A 709 -12.28 32.69 -8.71
CA GLY A 709 -11.35 31.80 -9.36
C GLY A 709 -9.99 31.66 -8.70
N ILE A 710 -9.76 32.34 -7.57
CA ILE A 710 -8.56 32.20 -6.78
C ILE A 710 -8.88 31.47 -5.47
N ARG A 711 -8.02 30.53 -5.07
CA ARG A 711 -8.18 29.79 -3.80
C ARG A 711 -8.10 30.70 -2.60
N LYS A 712 -8.79 30.33 -1.59
CA LYS A 712 -9.07 31.18 -0.46
C LYS A 712 -8.59 30.58 0.84
N VAL A 713 -8.42 31.48 1.79
CA VAL A 713 -8.03 31.18 3.15
C VAL A 713 -9.22 30.59 3.91
N LEU A 714 -8.98 29.56 4.73
CA LEU A 714 -10.02 28.93 5.52
C LEU A 714 -10.45 29.80 6.69
N PHE A 715 -11.75 29.91 6.92
CA PHE A 715 -12.34 30.69 7.99
C PHE A 715 -13.12 29.81 8.96
N LEU A 716 -12.86 29.93 10.26
CA LEU A 716 -13.31 28.94 11.23
C LEU A 716 -14.44 29.33 12.16
N ASP A 717 -14.58 30.59 12.52
CA ASP A 717 -15.41 30.98 13.65
C ASP A 717 -16.87 30.51 13.61
N GLY A 718 -17.48 30.57 12.47
CA GLY A 718 -18.88 30.12 12.33
C GLY A 718 -18.98 28.62 12.09
N ILE A 719 -17.93 28.03 11.55
CA ILE A 719 -17.95 26.67 11.02
C ILE A 719 -17.76 25.63 12.11
N ASP A 720 -16.79 25.83 13.00
CA ASP A 720 -16.58 24.93 14.13
C ASP A 720 -17.81 24.88 15.02
N LYS A 721 -18.44 26.03 15.23
CA LYS A 721 -19.70 26.12 15.99
C LYS A 721 -20.85 25.40 15.28
N ALA A 722 -20.97 25.59 13.97
CA ALA A 722 -22.01 24.91 13.17
C ALA A 722 -21.78 23.39 13.13
N GLN A 723 -20.55 22.96 12.94
CA GLN A 723 -20.21 21.54 12.96
C GLN A 723 -20.45 20.92 14.33
N GLU A 724 -20.07 21.59 15.40
CA GLU A 724 -20.33 21.15 16.77
C GLU A 724 -21.82 21.05 17.07
N GLU A 725 -22.62 22.04 16.66
CA GLU A 725 -24.09 22.00 16.79
C GLU A 725 -24.68 20.85 15.99
N HIS A 726 -24.23 20.65 14.76
CA HIS A 726 -24.70 19.54 13.94
C HIS A 726 -24.33 18.16 14.54
N GLU A 727 -23.15 18.01 15.11
CA GLU A 727 -22.74 16.78 15.83
C GLU A 727 -23.61 16.51 17.05
N LYS A 728 -24.02 17.55 17.74
CA LYS A 728 -24.89 17.42 18.92
C LYS A 728 -26.37 17.22 18.59
N TYR A 729 -26.89 17.97 17.64
CA TYR A 729 -28.35 18.10 17.41
C TYR A 729 -28.79 17.64 16.02
N HIS A 730 -27.84 17.40 15.10
CA HIS A 730 -28.13 17.08 13.70
C HIS A 730 -29.09 18.06 13.03
N SER A 731 -28.86 19.38 13.26
CA SER A 731 -29.66 20.45 12.75
C SER A 731 -29.66 20.54 11.22
N ASN A 732 -30.77 21.04 10.67
CA ASN A 732 -30.89 21.26 9.24
C ASN A 732 -29.84 22.27 8.74
N TRP A 733 -29.37 22.13 7.51
CA TRP A 733 -28.37 23.03 6.93
C TRP A 733 -28.88 24.48 6.84
N ARG A 734 -30.21 24.71 6.62
CA ARG A 734 -30.77 26.04 6.57
C ARG A 734 -30.74 26.74 7.94
N ALA A 735 -31.04 26.01 8.97
CA ALA A 735 -30.96 26.54 10.34
C ALA A 735 -29.52 26.92 10.70
N MET A 736 -28.56 26.10 10.35
CA MET A 736 -27.13 26.40 10.56
C MET A 736 -26.66 27.61 9.74
N ALA A 737 -27.10 27.73 8.49
CA ALA A 737 -26.78 28.87 7.65
C ALA A 737 -27.33 30.18 8.23
N SER A 738 -28.56 30.17 8.76
CA SER A 738 -29.21 31.32 9.38
C SER A 738 -28.61 31.68 10.74
N ASP A 739 -28.38 30.67 11.60
CA ASP A 739 -27.91 30.88 12.98
C ASP A 739 -26.47 31.34 13.07
N PHE A 740 -25.63 30.85 12.15
CA PHE A 740 -24.20 31.14 12.13
C PHE A 740 -23.79 32.08 10.99
N ASN A 741 -24.75 32.58 10.23
CA ASN A 741 -24.54 33.48 9.10
C ASN A 741 -23.52 32.96 8.08
N LEU A 742 -23.65 31.69 7.73
CA LEU A 742 -22.78 31.01 6.80
C LEU A 742 -23.39 30.96 5.39
N PRO A 743 -22.57 30.96 4.33
CA PRO A 743 -23.06 30.69 2.98
C PRO A 743 -23.74 29.30 2.91
N PRO A 744 -24.80 29.13 2.11
CA PRO A 744 -25.58 27.87 2.09
C PRO A 744 -24.76 26.59 1.79
N VAL A 745 -23.68 26.74 1.07
CA VAL A 745 -22.84 25.57 0.68
C VAL A 745 -22.13 24.95 1.87
N VAL A 746 -21.70 25.75 2.84
CA VAL A 746 -20.96 25.26 4.02
C VAL A 746 -21.81 24.37 4.92
N PRO A 747 -23.02 24.79 5.36
CA PRO A 747 -23.91 23.89 6.10
C PRO A 747 -24.30 22.63 5.33
N LYS A 748 -24.52 22.75 4.01
CA LYS A 748 -24.81 21.57 3.16
C LYS A 748 -23.71 20.55 3.20
N GLU A 749 -22.44 20.97 3.13
CA GLU A 749 -21.29 20.09 3.23
C GLU A 749 -21.13 19.46 4.61
N ILE A 750 -21.38 20.22 5.67
CA ILE A 750 -21.35 19.69 7.05
C ILE A 750 -22.39 18.57 7.20
N VAL A 751 -23.58 18.77 6.67
CA VAL A 751 -24.64 17.76 6.69
C VAL A 751 -24.26 16.52 5.87
N THR A 752 -23.69 16.72 4.67
CA THR A 752 -23.29 15.63 3.78
C THR A 752 -22.16 14.79 4.37
N SER A 753 -21.21 15.39 5.08
CA SER A 753 -20.07 14.70 5.69
C SER A 753 -20.39 14.09 7.06
N CYS A 754 -21.60 14.28 7.59
CA CYS A 754 -22.00 13.71 8.88
C CYS A 754 -22.36 12.23 8.75
N ASP A 755 -21.64 11.36 9.46
CA ASP A 755 -21.85 9.92 9.41
C ASP A 755 -23.22 9.47 9.95
N LYS A 756 -23.78 10.25 10.86
CA LYS A 756 -25.05 9.92 11.54
C LYS A 756 -26.27 10.49 10.83
N PHE A 757 -26.11 11.53 10.02
CA PHE A 757 -27.23 12.19 9.34
C PHE A 757 -27.91 11.30 8.30
N PRO A 758 -27.20 10.50 7.48
CA PRO A 758 -27.87 9.58 6.55
C PRO A 758 -28.72 8.52 7.25
N LEU A 759 -28.42 8.19 8.49
CA LEU A 759 -29.19 7.22 9.27
C LEU A 759 -30.56 7.75 9.73
N LYS A 760 -30.74 9.06 9.79
CA LYS A 760 -32.03 9.68 10.15
C LYS A 760 -32.93 9.94 8.96
N GLY A 761 -32.45 9.72 7.73
CA GLY A 761 -33.14 10.08 6.50
C GLY A 761 -33.12 11.60 6.26
N GLU A 762 -33.10 11.99 5.01
CA GLU A 762 -33.25 13.40 4.67
C GLU A 762 -34.54 13.91 5.24
N THR A 763 -34.47 15.05 5.95
CA THR A 763 -35.68 15.83 6.25
C THR A 763 -36.20 16.36 4.94
N MET A 764 -37.08 15.62 4.34
CA MET A 764 -37.80 16.08 3.17
C MET A 764 -38.62 17.26 3.57
N HIS A 765 -38.33 18.39 3.01
CA HIS A 765 -39.15 19.60 3.21
C HIS A 765 -40.45 19.44 2.44
N GLY A 766 -41.18 18.35 2.62
CA GLY A 766 -42.58 18.16 2.28
C GLY A 766 -43.02 18.46 0.86
N GLN A 767 -42.12 18.65 -0.09
CA GLN A 767 -42.49 19.26 -1.35
C GLN A 767 -42.39 18.34 -2.54
N VAL A 768 -41.62 17.29 -2.48
CA VAL A 768 -41.51 16.29 -3.53
C VAL A 768 -41.47 14.91 -2.88
N ASP A 769 -42.37 14.03 -3.32
CA ASP A 769 -42.29 12.64 -2.88
C ASP A 769 -41.13 11.96 -3.62
N CYS A 770 -40.05 11.72 -2.88
CA CYS A 770 -38.83 11.11 -3.40
C CYS A 770 -38.76 9.61 -3.14
N SER A 771 -39.91 8.95 -3.02
CA SER A 771 -39.94 7.50 -2.91
C SER A 771 -39.31 6.85 -4.17
N PRO A 772 -38.57 5.76 -3.99
CA PRO A 772 -37.83 5.14 -5.11
C PRO A 772 -38.71 4.53 -6.21
N GLY A 773 -39.99 4.33 -5.95
CA GLY A 773 -40.95 3.79 -6.94
C GLY A 773 -41.72 4.84 -7.71
N ILE A 774 -41.47 6.13 -7.52
CA ILE A 774 -42.23 7.21 -8.15
C ILE A 774 -41.55 7.70 -9.41
N TRP A 775 -42.28 7.68 -10.51
CA TRP A 775 -41.86 8.14 -11.81
C TRP A 775 -42.86 9.19 -12.34
N GLN A 776 -42.35 10.08 -13.15
CA GLN A 776 -43.18 11.07 -13.83
C GLN A 776 -43.02 10.91 -15.34
N LEU A 777 -44.15 10.80 -16.07
CA LEU A 777 -44.19 10.69 -17.51
C LEU A 777 -44.73 11.96 -18.13
N ASP A 778 -44.12 12.39 -19.22
CA ASP A 778 -44.56 13.53 -20.01
C ASP A 778 -44.23 13.31 -21.47
N CYS A 779 -44.94 14.00 -22.37
CA CYS A 779 -44.67 14.02 -23.80
C CYS A 779 -44.05 15.33 -24.20
N THR A 780 -43.00 15.27 -25.00
CA THR A 780 -42.44 16.47 -25.62
C THR A 780 -42.37 16.30 -27.12
N HIS A 781 -42.35 17.38 -27.87
CA HIS A 781 -42.40 17.37 -29.32
C HIS A 781 -41.13 18.00 -29.90
N LEU A 782 -40.48 17.29 -30.83
CA LEU A 782 -39.34 17.76 -31.60
C LEU A 782 -39.44 17.26 -33.03
N GLU A 783 -39.19 18.13 -34.01
CA GLU A 783 -39.19 17.79 -35.46
C GLU A 783 -40.48 17.10 -35.95
N GLY A 784 -41.60 17.44 -35.35
CA GLY A 784 -42.87 16.82 -35.68
C GLY A 784 -43.07 15.42 -35.13
N LYS A 785 -42.16 14.91 -34.32
CA LYS A 785 -42.22 13.60 -33.66
C LYS A 785 -42.43 13.77 -32.16
N VAL A 786 -43.10 12.78 -31.57
CA VAL A 786 -43.42 12.76 -30.16
C VAL A 786 -42.35 11.99 -29.42
N ILE A 787 -41.81 12.58 -28.37
CA ILE A 787 -40.86 11.95 -27.47
C ILE A 787 -41.55 11.75 -26.10
N LEU A 788 -41.66 10.51 -25.70
CA LEU A 788 -42.19 10.15 -24.40
C LEU A 788 -41.02 10.04 -23.41
N VAL A 789 -41.12 10.81 -22.35
CA VAL A 789 -40.04 10.93 -21.33
C VAL A 789 -40.55 10.46 -19.98
N ALA A 790 -39.82 9.58 -19.36
CA ALA A 790 -40.05 9.16 -17.98
C ALA A 790 -38.87 9.59 -17.09
N VAL A 791 -39.20 10.26 -16.00
CA VAL A 791 -38.20 10.74 -15.06
C VAL A 791 -38.39 10.06 -13.71
N HIS A 792 -37.35 9.49 -13.18
CA HIS A 792 -37.33 9.01 -11.81
C HIS A 792 -37.12 10.20 -10.88
N VAL A 793 -38.14 10.61 -10.17
CA VAL A 793 -38.19 11.90 -9.46
C VAL A 793 -37.07 12.00 -8.43
N ALA A 794 -36.80 10.96 -7.68
CA ALA A 794 -35.78 10.97 -6.63
C ALA A 794 -34.33 11.10 -7.16
N SER A 795 -34.04 10.54 -8.32
CA SER A 795 -32.65 10.49 -8.85
C SER A 795 -32.43 11.46 -10.01
N GLY A 796 -33.48 11.82 -10.73
CA GLY A 796 -33.36 12.53 -11.99
C GLY A 796 -32.98 11.67 -13.19
N TYR A 797 -32.95 10.36 -13.04
CA TYR A 797 -32.71 9.41 -14.14
C TYR A 797 -33.84 9.49 -15.16
N ILE A 798 -33.50 9.49 -16.43
CA ILE A 798 -34.42 9.63 -17.53
C ILE A 798 -34.39 8.41 -18.42
N GLU A 799 -35.55 7.97 -18.85
CA GLU A 799 -35.71 7.10 -20.01
C GLU A 799 -36.64 7.81 -21.00
N ALA A 800 -36.27 7.80 -22.25
CA ALA A 800 -37.04 8.46 -23.30
C ALA A 800 -37.10 7.58 -24.55
N GLU A 801 -38.20 7.75 -25.30
CA GLU A 801 -38.37 7.04 -26.55
C GLU A 801 -39.18 7.90 -27.53
N VAL A 802 -38.80 7.85 -28.79
CA VAL A 802 -39.54 8.49 -29.85
C VAL A 802 -40.70 7.57 -30.31
N ILE A 803 -41.91 8.05 -30.22
CA ILE A 803 -43.10 7.34 -30.68
C ILE A 803 -43.68 8.04 -31.90
N PRO A 804 -44.31 7.32 -32.85
CA PRO A 804 -44.84 7.94 -34.08
C PRO A 804 -45.94 8.94 -33.83
N ALA A 805 -46.76 8.71 -32.81
CA ALA A 805 -47.88 9.54 -32.44
C ALA A 805 -48.22 9.36 -30.96
N GLU A 806 -48.90 10.35 -30.37
CA GLU A 806 -49.42 10.24 -29.00
C GLU A 806 -50.60 9.25 -28.93
N THR A 807 -50.26 7.97 -28.96
CA THR A 807 -51.26 6.91 -28.86
C THR A 807 -51.22 6.25 -27.47
N GLY A 808 -52.38 5.80 -27.01
CA GLY A 808 -52.47 5.08 -25.75
C GLY A 808 -51.67 3.76 -25.76
N GLN A 809 -51.65 3.08 -26.92
CA GLN A 809 -50.89 1.80 -27.09
C GLN A 809 -49.36 2.02 -27.00
N GLY A 810 -48.85 3.07 -27.66
CA GLY A 810 -47.41 3.42 -27.58
C GLY A 810 -46.98 3.78 -26.17
N THR A 811 -47.84 4.55 -25.49
CA THR A 811 -47.57 4.92 -24.06
C THR A 811 -47.63 3.70 -23.15
N ALA A 812 -48.61 2.83 -23.33
CA ALA A 812 -48.72 1.57 -22.55
C ALA A 812 -47.52 0.65 -22.75
N TYR A 813 -47.07 0.50 -24.00
CA TYR A 813 -45.87 -0.30 -24.32
C TYR A 813 -44.62 0.27 -23.67
N PHE A 814 -44.45 1.59 -23.72
CA PHE A 814 -43.34 2.27 -23.05
C PHE A 814 -43.40 2.04 -21.55
N LEU A 815 -44.55 2.15 -20.94
CA LEU A 815 -44.72 1.98 -19.49
C LEU A 815 -44.39 0.55 -19.04
N LEU A 816 -44.81 -0.45 -19.83
CA LEU A 816 -44.48 -1.85 -19.55
C LEU A 816 -42.97 -2.13 -19.66
N LYS A 817 -42.32 -1.52 -20.67
CA LYS A 817 -40.85 -1.62 -20.77
C LYS A 817 -40.14 -1.03 -19.57
N LEU A 818 -40.61 0.14 -19.11
CA LEU A 818 -40.08 0.83 -17.96
C LEU A 818 -40.23 -0.04 -16.69
N ALA A 819 -41.41 -0.56 -16.47
CA ALA A 819 -41.73 -1.40 -15.32
C ALA A 819 -40.96 -2.76 -15.32
N GLY A 820 -40.61 -3.25 -16.50
CA GLY A 820 -39.77 -4.46 -16.61
C GLY A 820 -38.29 -4.22 -16.30
N ARG A 821 -37.85 -2.97 -16.25
CA ARG A 821 -36.46 -2.60 -15.99
C ARG A 821 -36.23 -2.06 -14.57
N TRP A 822 -37.21 -1.31 -14.08
CA TRP A 822 -37.14 -0.62 -12.80
C TRP A 822 -38.38 -0.91 -11.95
N PRO A 823 -38.28 -0.81 -10.62
CA PRO A 823 -39.43 -1.00 -9.74
C PRO A 823 -40.34 0.25 -9.81
N VAL A 824 -41.29 0.25 -10.70
CA VAL A 824 -42.26 1.35 -10.87
C VAL A 824 -43.50 1.06 -10.02
N LYS A 825 -43.82 1.91 -9.07
CA LYS A 825 -45.02 1.80 -8.22
C LYS A 825 -46.08 2.84 -8.51
N ILE A 826 -45.66 4.10 -8.68
CA ILE A 826 -46.53 5.23 -8.89
C ILE A 826 -46.01 6.01 -10.09
N VAL A 827 -46.90 6.34 -11.00
CA VAL A 827 -46.60 7.16 -12.17
C VAL A 827 -47.50 8.41 -12.15
N HIS A 828 -46.86 9.56 -12.14
CA HIS A 828 -47.54 10.86 -12.30
C HIS A 828 -47.58 11.22 -13.77
N THR A 829 -48.77 11.43 -14.28
CA THR A 829 -49.01 11.85 -15.69
C THR A 829 -49.97 13.03 -15.73
N ASP A 830 -49.96 13.76 -16.84
CA ASP A 830 -50.98 14.76 -17.08
C ASP A 830 -52.31 14.14 -17.57
N ASN A 831 -53.34 14.93 -17.85
CA ASN A 831 -54.62 14.44 -18.32
C ASN A 831 -54.68 14.31 -19.84
N GLY A 832 -53.54 14.16 -20.51
CA GLY A 832 -53.48 13.93 -21.96
C GLY A 832 -54.25 12.70 -22.40
N SER A 833 -54.78 12.72 -23.61
CA SER A 833 -55.60 11.62 -24.10
C SER A 833 -54.89 10.28 -24.17
N ASN A 834 -53.58 10.28 -24.40
CA ASN A 834 -52.76 9.09 -24.39
C ASN A 834 -52.64 8.50 -22.99
N PHE A 835 -52.50 9.33 -21.95
CA PHE A 835 -52.38 8.87 -20.55
C PHE A 835 -53.72 8.44 -19.93
N THR A 836 -54.82 8.96 -20.41
CA THR A 836 -56.16 8.57 -19.94
C THR A 836 -56.77 7.41 -20.69
N SER A 837 -56.06 6.85 -21.65
CA SER A 837 -56.56 5.76 -22.50
C SER A 837 -56.77 4.46 -21.73
N ALA A 838 -57.62 3.59 -22.24
CA ALA A 838 -57.87 2.29 -21.68
C ALA A 838 -56.62 1.37 -21.73
N ALA A 839 -55.79 1.56 -22.76
CA ALA A 839 -54.56 0.77 -22.92
C ALA A 839 -53.57 1.09 -21.76
N VAL A 840 -53.39 2.34 -21.40
CA VAL A 840 -52.54 2.71 -20.29
C VAL A 840 -53.11 2.24 -18.95
N LYS A 841 -54.43 2.32 -18.74
CA LYS A 841 -55.06 1.80 -17.54
C LYS A 841 -54.87 0.27 -17.41
N ALA A 842 -54.97 -0.44 -18.51
CA ALA A 842 -54.74 -1.89 -18.53
C ALA A 842 -53.28 -2.24 -18.24
N ALA A 843 -52.34 -1.51 -18.79
CA ALA A 843 -50.93 -1.68 -18.53
C ALA A 843 -50.56 -1.40 -17.06
N CYS A 844 -51.10 -0.36 -16.49
CA CYS A 844 -50.92 -0.01 -15.07
C CYS A 844 -51.52 -1.08 -14.16
N TRP A 845 -52.70 -1.58 -14.51
CA TRP A 845 -53.27 -2.69 -13.74
C TRP A 845 -52.40 -3.97 -13.83
N TRP A 846 -51.95 -4.31 -15.01
CA TRP A 846 -51.17 -5.51 -15.22
C TRP A 846 -49.81 -5.50 -14.51
N ALA A 847 -49.20 -4.33 -14.52
CA ALA A 847 -47.87 -4.15 -13.88
C ALA A 847 -47.93 -3.69 -12.39
N ASN A 848 -49.13 -3.62 -11.81
CA ASN A 848 -49.36 -3.11 -10.44
C ASN A 848 -48.80 -1.71 -10.22
N ILE A 849 -49.09 -0.84 -11.18
CA ILE A 849 -48.71 0.59 -11.13
C ILE A 849 -49.92 1.41 -10.75
N GLN A 850 -49.75 2.29 -9.79
CA GLN A 850 -50.76 3.29 -9.46
C GLN A 850 -50.53 4.53 -10.32
N GLN A 851 -51.49 4.88 -11.15
CA GLN A 851 -51.45 6.09 -11.97
C GLN A 851 -52.15 7.26 -11.23
N GLU A 852 -51.40 8.34 -11.08
CA GLU A 852 -51.92 9.59 -10.50
C GLU A 852 -51.93 10.68 -11.59
N PHE A 853 -53.10 11.27 -11.81
CA PHE A 853 -53.32 12.32 -12.81
C PHE A 853 -53.19 13.69 -12.16
N GLY A 854 -52.59 14.59 -12.91
CA GLY A 854 -52.48 15.97 -12.51
C GLY A 854 -51.53 16.14 -11.33
N ILE A 855 -50.59 17.01 -11.48
CA ILE A 855 -49.74 17.43 -10.36
C ILE A 855 -50.28 18.78 -9.96
N PRO A 856 -51.40 18.81 -9.22
CA PRO A 856 -51.94 20.06 -8.84
C PRO A 856 -51.12 20.65 -7.71
N TYR A 857 -50.69 21.83 -7.86
CA TYR A 857 -50.26 22.68 -6.75
C TYR A 857 -48.91 22.42 -6.11
N ASN A 858 -48.01 21.63 -6.75
CA ASN A 858 -46.61 21.59 -6.29
C ASN A 858 -45.71 22.20 -7.37
N PRO A 859 -45.46 23.52 -7.32
CA PRO A 859 -44.63 24.18 -8.33
C PRO A 859 -43.22 23.70 -8.39
N GLN A 860 -42.73 23.00 -7.34
CA GLN A 860 -41.39 22.50 -7.28
C GLN A 860 -41.24 21.15 -7.98
N SER A 861 -42.22 20.25 -7.92
CA SER A 861 -42.16 18.97 -8.64
C SER A 861 -42.38 19.19 -10.14
N GLN A 862 -43.24 20.13 -10.53
CA GLN A 862 -43.38 20.52 -11.93
C GLN A 862 -42.11 21.16 -12.47
N GLY A 863 -41.44 21.98 -11.64
CA GLY A 863 -40.18 22.61 -12.00
C GLY A 863 -39.05 21.65 -12.29
N VAL A 864 -38.96 20.52 -11.57
CA VAL A 864 -37.93 19.51 -11.77
C VAL A 864 -38.11 18.82 -13.14
N VAL A 865 -39.31 18.38 -13.50
CA VAL A 865 -39.55 17.68 -14.77
C VAL A 865 -39.48 18.62 -15.95
N GLU A 866 -40.03 19.84 -15.84
CA GLU A 866 -39.93 20.86 -16.89
C GLU A 866 -38.48 21.25 -17.14
N SER A 867 -37.69 21.43 -16.08
CA SER A 867 -36.25 21.71 -16.21
C SER A 867 -35.48 20.55 -16.83
N MET A 868 -35.85 19.31 -16.53
CA MET A 868 -35.23 18.12 -17.15
C MET A 868 -35.61 17.96 -18.61
N ASN A 869 -36.87 18.26 -18.98
CA ASN A 869 -37.27 18.26 -20.39
C ASN A 869 -36.52 19.34 -21.17
N LYS A 870 -36.31 20.51 -20.61
CA LYS A 870 -35.51 21.56 -21.23
C LYS A 870 -34.06 21.14 -21.37
N GLU A 871 -33.47 20.52 -20.33
CA GLU A 871 -32.12 20.01 -20.37
C GLU A 871 -31.96 18.93 -21.40
N LEU A 872 -32.92 18.00 -21.48
CA LEU A 872 -32.91 16.94 -22.49
C LEU A 872 -32.98 17.51 -23.91
N LYS A 873 -33.87 18.46 -24.17
CA LYS A 873 -33.97 19.16 -25.46
C LYS A 873 -32.67 19.88 -25.82
N LYS A 874 -32.01 20.50 -24.86
CA LYS A 874 -30.73 21.17 -25.04
C LYS A 874 -29.66 20.19 -25.43
N ILE A 875 -29.58 19.05 -24.76
CA ILE A 875 -28.60 18.00 -25.09
C ILE A 875 -28.88 17.40 -26.45
N ILE A 876 -30.15 17.17 -26.79
CA ILE A 876 -30.53 16.68 -28.14
C ILE A 876 -30.06 17.65 -29.21
N GLY A 877 -30.25 18.97 -29.01
CA GLY A 877 -29.74 19.98 -29.93
C GLY A 877 -28.24 19.93 -30.09
N GLN A 878 -27.48 19.62 -29.05
CA GLN A 878 -26.02 19.53 -29.10
C GLN A 878 -25.55 18.30 -29.87
N VAL A 879 -26.25 17.18 -29.80
CA VAL A 879 -25.84 15.91 -30.42
C VAL A 879 -26.56 15.60 -31.73
N ARG A 880 -27.52 16.42 -32.11
CA ARG A 880 -28.37 16.12 -33.28
C ARG A 880 -27.62 15.89 -34.58
N GLU A 881 -26.59 16.65 -34.83
CA GLU A 881 -25.77 16.54 -36.04
C GLU A 881 -25.02 15.22 -36.15
N GLN A 882 -24.75 14.58 -35.01
CA GLN A 882 -24.00 13.34 -34.95
C GLN A 882 -24.87 12.11 -35.26
N ALA A 883 -26.17 12.28 -35.34
CA ALA A 883 -27.12 11.19 -35.59
C ALA A 883 -27.97 11.47 -36.84
N GLU A 884 -28.19 10.45 -37.65
CA GLU A 884 -29.08 10.53 -38.82
C GLU A 884 -30.55 10.66 -38.40
N HIS A 885 -30.97 9.87 -37.41
CA HIS A 885 -32.36 9.85 -36.94
C HIS A 885 -32.49 10.47 -35.55
N LEU A 886 -33.61 11.16 -35.33
CA LEU A 886 -33.93 11.76 -34.03
C LEU A 886 -33.92 10.76 -32.90
N LYS A 887 -34.41 9.53 -33.14
CA LYS A 887 -34.41 8.47 -32.12
C LYS A 887 -33.02 8.16 -31.58
N THR A 888 -32.01 8.19 -32.41
CA THR A 888 -30.62 7.97 -32.01
C THR A 888 -30.10 9.16 -31.21
N ALA A 889 -30.41 10.38 -31.65
CA ALA A 889 -30.04 11.61 -30.92
C ALA A 889 -30.68 11.65 -29.54
N VAL A 890 -31.94 11.23 -29.42
CA VAL A 890 -32.62 11.13 -28.13
C VAL A 890 -31.92 10.15 -27.20
N GLN A 891 -31.55 8.97 -27.68
CA GLN A 891 -30.84 8.00 -26.85
C GLN A 891 -29.45 8.47 -26.47
N MET A 892 -28.74 9.16 -27.36
CA MET A 892 -27.46 9.79 -27.04
C MET A 892 -27.62 10.85 -25.94
N ALA A 893 -28.62 11.65 -26.02
CA ALA A 893 -28.93 12.69 -25.02
C ALA A 893 -29.27 12.08 -23.66
N VAL A 894 -30.08 11.03 -23.66
CA VAL A 894 -30.42 10.28 -22.43
C VAL A 894 -29.19 9.69 -21.78
N PHE A 895 -28.31 9.09 -22.57
CA PHE A 895 -27.04 8.55 -22.07
C PHE A 895 -26.18 9.65 -21.42
N ILE A 896 -26.04 10.80 -22.08
CA ILE A 896 -25.27 11.92 -21.55
C ILE A 896 -25.87 12.42 -20.24
N HIS A 897 -27.18 12.60 -20.21
CA HIS A 897 -27.87 13.08 -19.00
C HIS A 897 -27.69 12.12 -17.82
N ASN A 898 -27.85 10.83 -18.05
CA ASN A 898 -27.85 9.82 -17.02
C ASN A 898 -26.44 9.52 -16.48
N PHE A 899 -25.41 9.54 -17.31
CA PHE A 899 -24.11 9.01 -16.96
C PHE A 899 -22.96 10.01 -17.06
N LYS A 900 -23.09 11.08 -17.85
CA LYS A 900 -22.01 12.03 -18.10
C LYS A 900 -22.23 13.38 -17.41
N ARG A 901 -23.42 13.69 -16.99
CA ARG A 901 -23.75 14.94 -16.27
C ARG A 901 -23.74 14.63 -14.79
N LYS A 902 -22.68 15.03 -14.13
CA LYS A 902 -22.55 14.89 -12.69
C LYS A 902 -22.96 16.20 -12.01
N GLY A 903 -23.82 16.10 -11.03
CA GLY A 903 -24.30 17.25 -10.31
C GLY A 903 -25.14 16.86 -9.10
N GLY A 904 -25.55 17.83 -8.32
CA GLY A 904 -26.29 17.61 -7.10
C GLY A 904 -25.40 17.18 -5.94
N ILE A 905 -25.99 16.60 -4.93
CA ILE A 905 -25.30 16.17 -3.69
C ILE A 905 -24.30 15.06 -4.01
N GLY A 906 -23.02 15.26 -3.68
CA GLY A 906 -21.96 14.25 -3.83
C GLY A 906 -21.34 14.12 -5.23
N GLY A 907 -21.80 14.90 -6.23
CA GLY A 907 -21.26 14.85 -7.58
C GLY A 907 -21.53 13.58 -8.36
N TYR A 908 -22.63 12.89 -8.05
CA TYR A 908 -23.03 11.65 -8.73
C TYR A 908 -23.84 11.94 -9.98
N SER A 909 -23.79 11.04 -10.96
CA SER A 909 -24.68 11.04 -12.11
C SER A 909 -26.06 10.53 -11.71
N ALA A 910 -27.08 10.83 -12.54
CA ALA A 910 -28.43 10.34 -12.30
C ALA A 910 -28.48 8.80 -12.31
N GLY A 911 -27.70 8.15 -13.16
CA GLY A 911 -27.60 6.69 -13.19
C GLY A 911 -27.03 6.11 -11.91
N GLU A 912 -26.00 6.72 -11.35
CA GLU A 912 -25.45 6.34 -10.05
C GLU A 912 -26.44 6.54 -8.91
N ARG A 913 -27.18 7.66 -8.94
CA ARG A 913 -28.19 7.96 -7.93
C ARG A 913 -29.34 6.96 -7.92
N ILE A 914 -29.87 6.59 -9.10
CA ILE A 914 -30.99 5.63 -9.17
C ILE A 914 -30.59 4.27 -8.62
N ILE A 915 -29.40 3.80 -8.96
CA ILE A 915 -28.88 2.52 -8.46
C ILE A 915 -28.73 2.57 -6.94
N ASP A 916 -28.15 3.63 -6.41
CA ASP A 916 -27.96 3.82 -4.98
C ASP A 916 -29.30 3.88 -4.23
N ILE A 917 -30.25 4.65 -4.72
CA ILE A 917 -31.57 4.81 -4.10
C ILE A 917 -32.32 3.48 -4.07
N ILE A 918 -32.32 2.74 -5.17
CA ILE A 918 -33.03 1.46 -5.28
C ILE A 918 -32.35 0.38 -4.43
N ALA A 919 -31.01 0.33 -4.43
CA ALA A 919 -30.27 -0.60 -3.60
C ALA A 919 -30.50 -0.33 -2.11
N THR A 920 -30.52 0.93 -1.72
CA THR A 920 -30.81 1.35 -0.35
C THR A 920 -32.23 0.98 0.06
N ASP A 921 -33.21 1.17 -0.83
CA ASP A 921 -34.59 0.81 -0.58
C ASP A 921 -34.76 -0.71 -0.37
N ILE A 922 -34.10 -1.51 -1.20
CA ILE A 922 -34.11 -2.97 -1.07
C ILE A 922 -33.52 -3.41 0.28
N GLN A 923 -32.38 -2.82 0.64
CA GLN A 923 -31.72 -3.14 1.91
C GLN A 923 -32.58 -2.73 3.11
N THR A 924 -33.19 -1.58 3.05
CA THR A 924 -34.07 -1.06 4.10
C THR A 924 -35.31 -1.94 4.27
N LYS A 925 -35.93 -2.36 3.17
CA LYS A 925 -37.08 -3.26 3.22
C LYS A 925 -36.73 -4.63 3.79
N GLU A 926 -35.58 -5.16 3.42
CA GLU A 926 -35.09 -6.42 3.95
C GLU A 926 -34.85 -6.31 5.48
N LEU A 927 -34.24 -5.22 5.91
CA LEU A 927 -34.03 -4.96 7.33
C LEU A 927 -35.36 -4.84 8.08
N GLN A 928 -36.37 -4.16 7.51
CA GLN A 928 -37.71 -4.06 8.09
C GLN A 928 -38.39 -5.41 8.20
N LYS A 929 -38.25 -6.27 7.20
CA LYS A 929 -38.77 -7.66 7.28
C LYS A 929 -38.15 -8.42 8.43
N GLN A 930 -36.84 -8.27 8.62
CA GLN A 930 -36.14 -8.91 9.75
C GLN A 930 -36.62 -8.35 11.08
N ILE A 931 -36.78 -7.02 11.18
CA ILE A 931 -37.30 -6.38 12.39
C ILE A 931 -38.73 -6.83 12.68
N THR A 932 -39.60 -6.92 11.67
CA THR A 932 -40.98 -7.38 11.82
C THR A 932 -41.03 -8.82 12.33
N LYS A 933 -40.17 -9.69 11.81
CA LYS A 933 -40.00 -11.05 12.34
C LYS A 933 -39.60 -11.06 13.81
N ILE A 934 -38.65 -10.19 14.17
CA ILE A 934 -38.13 -10.09 15.53
C ILE A 934 -39.18 -9.58 16.50
N GLN A 935 -40.11 -8.72 16.06
CA GLN A 935 -41.17 -8.16 16.91
C GLN A 935 -42.16 -9.21 17.42
N ASN A 936 -42.25 -10.35 16.76
CA ASN A 936 -43.09 -11.47 17.21
C ASN A 936 -42.46 -12.27 18.36
N PHE A 937 -41.30 -11.90 18.83
CA PHE A 937 -40.60 -12.58 19.90
C PHE A 937 -40.37 -11.68 21.11
N ARG A 938 -40.42 -12.27 22.26
CA ARG A 938 -40.05 -11.68 23.53
C ARG A 938 -38.87 -12.47 24.14
N VAL A 939 -38.16 -11.86 25.04
CA VAL A 939 -36.91 -12.38 25.55
C VAL A 939 -36.91 -12.38 27.08
N CYS A 940 -36.57 -13.54 27.65
CA CYS A 940 -36.15 -13.61 29.03
C CYS A 940 -34.63 -13.74 29.07
N TYR A 941 -33.99 -12.99 29.94
CA TYR A 941 -32.53 -12.91 29.98
C TYR A 941 -31.98 -12.91 31.39
N ARG A 942 -30.71 -13.24 31.51
CA ARG A 942 -29.97 -13.13 32.78
C ARG A 942 -28.95 -11.99 32.60
N ASP A 943 -28.92 -11.11 33.58
CA ASP A 943 -28.02 -9.97 33.57
C ASP A 943 -26.76 -10.28 34.36
N SER A 944 -25.61 -10.05 33.79
CA SER A 944 -24.28 -10.21 34.38
C SER A 944 -24.08 -11.53 35.16
N ARG A 945 -23.92 -11.44 36.46
CA ARG A 945 -23.71 -12.58 37.38
C ARG A 945 -24.94 -13.03 38.10
N ASP A 946 -26.06 -12.39 37.86
CA ASP A 946 -27.30 -12.71 38.50
C ASP A 946 -27.94 -13.96 37.85
N PRO A 947 -28.20 -15.03 38.62
CA PRO A 947 -28.83 -16.24 38.06
C PRO A 947 -30.33 -16.10 37.83
N ILE A 948 -30.92 -14.98 38.18
CA ILE A 948 -32.37 -14.75 38.07
C ILE A 948 -32.71 -14.30 36.65
N TRP A 949 -33.69 -14.99 36.05
CA TRP A 949 -34.23 -14.62 34.75
C TRP A 949 -35.09 -13.38 34.88
N LYS A 950 -34.78 -12.38 34.06
CA LYS A 950 -35.49 -11.11 33.98
C LYS A 950 -36.30 -11.01 32.68
N GLY A 951 -37.30 -10.16 32.67
CA GLY A 951 -38.13 -9.98 31.49
C GLY A 951 -39.57 -10.46 31.68
N PRO A 952 -40.45 -10.49 30.71
CA PRO A 952 -40.15 -10.43 29.27
C PRO A 952 -39.71 -9.04 28.74
N ALA A 953 -38.69 -9.04 27.92
CA ALA A 953 -38.13 -7.85 27.27
C ALA A 953 -38.38 -7.91 25.77
N LYS A 954 -38.38 -6.75 25.11
CA LYS A 954 -38.56 -6.66 23.68
C LYS A 954 -37.26 -7.03 22.98
N LEU A 955 -37.32 -7.91 21.99
CA LEU A 955 -36.17 -8.24 21.14
C LEU A 955 -36.00 -7.18 20.07
N LEU A 956 -34.83 -6.52 20.00
CA LEU A 956 -34.54 -5.52 19.01
C LEU A 956 -33.68 -6.06 17.87
N TRP A 957 -32.72 -6.91 18.17
CA TRP A 957 -31.80 -7.48 17.19
C TRP A 957 -31.22 -8.79 17.70
N LYS A 958 -31.00 -9.72 16.79
CA LYS A 958 -30.38 -11.00 17.07
C LYS A 958 -29.16 -11.22 16.18
N GLY A 959 -27.99 -11.44 16.79
CA GLY A 959 -26.76 -11.81 16.12
C GLY A 959 -26.36 -13.25 16.45
N GLU A 960 -25.22 -13.68 15.94
CA GLU A 960 -24.73 -15.04 16.17
C GLU A 960 -24.33 -15.31 17.63
N GLY A 961 -23.70 -14.35 18.28
CA GLY A 961 -23.19 -14.49 19.64
C GLY A 961 -23.84 -13.58 20.68
N ALA A 962 -24.67 -12.67 20.28
CA ALA A 962 -25.28 -11.67 21.15
C ALA A 962 -26.67 -11.26 20.69
N VAL A 963 -27.46 -10.77 21.60
CA VAL A 963 -28.82 -10.31 21.37
C VAL A 963 -28.96 -8.91 21.97
N VAL A 964 -29.60 -7.99 21.24
CA VAL A 964 -29.95 -6.67 21.76
C VAL A 964 -31.41 -6.66 22.17
N ILE A 965 -31.65 -6.25 23.38
CA ILE A 965 -33.00 -6.25 23.99
C ILE A 965 -33.32 -4.89 24.58
N GLN A 966 -34.61 -4.61 24.72
CA GLN A 966 -35.09 -3.43 25.40
C GLN A 966 -35.98 -3.86 26.57
N ASP A 967 -35.55 -3.55 27.79
CA ASP A 967 -36.32 -3.78 29.03
C ASP A 967 -36.59 -2.42 29.66
N ASN A 968 -37.87 -2.03 29.75
CA ASN A 968 -38.32 -0.78 30.36
C ASN A 968 -37.60 0.50 29.90
N SER A 969 -37.33 0.67 28.67
CA SER A 969 -36.54 1.77 28.06
C SER A 969 -35.01 1.64 28.14
N ASP A 970 -34.48 0.62 28.83
CA ASP A 970 -33.05 0.34 28.81
C ASP A 970 -32.72 -0.62 27.69
N ILE A 971 -31.73 -0.25 26.86
CA ILE A 971 -31.22 -1.11 25.78
C ILE A 971 -30.02 -1.86 26.32
N LYS A 972 -30.06 -3.19 26.26
CA LYS A 972 -28.99 -4.05 26.74
C LYS A 972 -28.51 -5.01 25.67
N VAL A 973 -27.21 -5.27 25.66
CA VAL A 973 -26.60 -6.32 24.85
C VAL A 973 -26.30 -7.51 25.74
N VAL A 974 -26.89 -8.66 25.44
CA VAL A 974 -26.77 -9.84 26.28
C VAL A 974 -26.23 -11.01 25.43
N PRO A 975 -25.29 -11.81 25.97
CA PRO A 975 -24.82 -13.00 25.24
C PRO A 975 -25.97 -13.98 24.98
N ARG A 976 -25.95 -14.59 23.79
CA ARG A 976 -27.02 -15.51 23.38
C ARG A 976 -27.25 -16.66 24.36
N ARG A 977 -26.21 -17.16 25.03
CA ARG A 977 -26.29 -18.21 26.04
C ARG A 977 -27.11 -17.83 27.27
N LYS A 978 -27.27 -16.54 27.55
CA LYS A 978 -28.00 -16.00 28.70
C LYS A 978 -29.39 -15.53 28.36
N VAL A 979 -29.88 -15.91 27.18
CA VAL A 979 -31.15 -15.43 26.64
C VAL A 979 -32.03 -16.59 26.27
N LYS A 980 -33.32 -16.54 26.65
CA LYS A 980 -34.39 -17.40 26.15
C LYS A 980 -35.33 -16.58 25.30
N ILE A 981 -35.45 -16.96 24.01
CA ILE A 981 -36.34 -16.29 23.08
C ILE A 981 -37.67 -17.01 23.07
N ILE A 982 -38.74 -16.29 23.35
CA ILE A 982 -40.10 -16.82 23.42
C ILE A 982 -40.97 -16.12 22.40
N ARG A 983 -41.76 -16.88 21.67
CA ARG A 983 -42.71 -16.31 20.73
C ARG A 983 -43.88 -15.65 21.40
N ASP A 984 -44.19 -14.40 21.05
CA ASP A 984 -45.34 -13.65 21.54
C ASP A 984 -46.55 -13.93 20.64
N TYR A 985 -47.39 -14.86 21.05
CA TYR A 985 -48.59 -15.25 20.32
C TYR A 985 -49.66 -14.16 20.29
N GLY A 986 -49.63 -13.21 21.22
CA GLY A 986 -50.57 -12.09 21.23
C GLY A 986 -50.36 -11.12 20.06
N LYS A 987 -49.13 -10.88 19.65
CA LYS A 987 -48.81 -10.07 18.49
C LYS A 987 -49.01 -10.80 17.15
N GLN A 988 -48.93 -12.10 17.17
CA GLN A 988 -49.10 -12.92 15.97
C GLN A 988 -50.50 -12.82 15.38
N MET A 989 -51.51 -12.65 16.19
CA MET A 989 -52.91 -12.55 15.72
C MET A 989 -53.21 -11.26 14.96
N ALA A 990 -52.40 -10.19 15.15
CA ALA A 990 -52.49 -8.94 14.45
C ALA A 990 -51.56 -8.88 13.20
N GLY A 991 -50.64 -9.83 13.07
CA GLY A 991 -49.66 -9.88 12.00
C GLY A 991 -49.94 -10.95 10.98
N ASP A 992 -48.89 -11.38 10.30
CA ASP A 992 -48.94 -12.40 9.28
C ASP A 992 -48.94 -13.80 9.93
N ASP A 993 -50.00 -14.53 9.66
CA ASP A 993 -50.19 -15.89 10.22
C ASP A 993 -49.23 -16.91 9.63
N CYS A 994 -48.54 -16.60 8.59
CA CYS A 994 -47.62 -17.54 7.95
C CYS A 994 -46.50 -18.05 8.86
N VAL A 995 -46.27 -17.33 9.92
CA VAL A 995 -45.23 -17.69 10.88
C VAL A 995 -45.77 -18.36 12.12
N ALA A 996 -47.09 -18.60 12.15
CA ALA A 996 -47.75 -19.24 13.29
C ALA A 996 -47.16 -20.62 13.57
N GLY A 997 -46.91 -20.91 14.83
CA GLY A 997 -46.36 -22.18 15.27
C GLY A 997 -44.85 -22.33 15.13
N ARG A 998 -44.17 -21.36 14.55
CA ARG A 998 -42.70 -21.35 14.46
C ARG A 998 -42.08 -20.67 15.66
N GLN A 999 -41.29 -21.41 16.38
CA GLN A 999 -40.42 -20.85 17.39
C GLN A 999 -39.02 -20.77 16.84
N ASP A 1000 -38.37 -19.61 17.03
CA ASP A 1000 -36.98 -19.51 16.77
C ASP A 1000 -36.22 -19.90 18.02
N GLU A 1001 -35.68 -21.09 18.02
CA GLU A 1001 -34.98 -21.65 19.15
C GLU A 1001 -33.55 -21.10 19.27
N ASP A 1002 -33.05 -20.46 18.24
CA ASP A 1002 -31.71 -19.93 18.23
C ASP A 1002 -31.57 -18.50 18.77
#